data_262841a25aca07e65a2af3860210be38
#
_entry.id   262841a25aca07e65a2af3860210be38
#
_cell.length_a   1.000
_cell.length_b   1.000
_cell.length_c   1.000
_cell.angle_alpha   90.00
_cell.angle_beta   90.00
_cell.angle_gamma   90.00
#
_symmetry.space_group_name_H-M   'P 1'
#
loop_
_entity.id
_entity.type
_entity.pdbx_description
1 polymer ?
#
loop_
_entity_poly.entity_id
_entity_poly.type
_entity_poly.pdbx_seq_one_letter_code
_entity_poly.pdbx_strand_id
1 'polypeptide(L)'
;MSKAHPPELKKFMDKKLSIKLNAGRAVTGVLRGFDPFMNLVLDESVEECKDGQRNNVGMVVIRGNSIVMLESLDRIYYHLTKPQTMAETLDPLSPSVNAAPSPAGLVRKLRMRFGRAAPISRQSGEGYVEFGEFRSERPGVKKVGTFSGVFCPVVLSMFSALVFIRMGYLVGNAGLLVTLGQFAIAYLIVFFTVTSICAISTNGAVEGGGVYFMISRTLGPEFGGAIGTLFFFANVVSSALCISACTEALVENFGTSGYLVGANTGIPDGWWYRLLYRSLLNGVGLGVSLAGASLFARTSLAIWLTMVVCLGSAFLSFFITPPAMIDKPDSNNLINDTQLNYTSLSSATLYENLYPQYGRDYTTNGGEMVDFASVFGVLFTGVTGVMAGANMSGELKTPGRSIPFGTLTALLFTAISYVALSLLTAATCSRKLLQNNYVYLLPINVWPPFIAVGMLMATFSAGLSNLIGASRVLEALAKDNIFGFLLRPMVSRSGNPVVAVLASWLLVQVCVAADSLNAIAQVNSVLFITSYCAINLACLGLDLASAPNFRPTFKHFSWLTSLIGLVGCAALIFSLRPLYACGAALACSSLVVALHFLSPAAAEPKWGSLSQALIFHQVRKYLLLLDPRREHVKFWRPQMLLLIASPRQAAPLIDFVNDQKKGGLFVIGHVRVGQLDGTGDPLAAEHKYWLKLIDHLRVKAFVELCLAESVRSGAAHLTRLSGLGAMKPDTVLLGFRDYVTPRDFFREQDSPYKTDAFDLENGEVIFATRRNAEQRLPSSEYVRIVSDVLCVNKNVCLCRHFHNLDMAAVERRSPHLKYIDVWLIELLSPSREDAFTVRGLFALQLAAVVRSARGWQHLRLRVHAVPHPPIAAAAIQEAGRTVTVGGDNAVDTSGVGRPLHTRLDELLKLLRIEATIHSVTEWPKLEETSRWSTEVDENSMYQRLPLSYLQTINNIIKQRCTDGTAVTFVQLPAPPKLSTDMTSADEMICEQYMKILDEFTKDLSPTILVRGLKSVTSTAL
;
A
#
# COMPACT_ATOMS: atom_id res chain seq x y z
N MET A 1 -18.29 36.36 -11.48
CA MET A 1 -16.94 36.49 -12.07
C MET A 1 -16.55 35.14 -12.62
N SER A 2 -16.52 34.98 -13.95
CA SER A 2 -16.13 33.76 -14.64
C SER A 2 -14.63 33.52 -14.41
N LYS A 3 -14.27 32.39 -13.79
CA LYS A 3 -12.87 31.95 -13.73
C LYS A 3 -12.45 31.56 -15.15
N ALA A 4 -11.73 32.44 -15.84
CA ALA A 4 -11.02 32.08 -17.05
C ALA A 4 -10.04 30.94 -16.76
N HIS A 5 -9.93 29.96 -17.66
CA HIS A 5 -8.88 28.93 -17.60
C HIS A 5 -7.51 29.61 -17.58
N PRO A 6 -6.56 29.13 -16.77
CA PRO A 6 -5.19 29.63 -16.81
C PRO A 6 -4.64 29.44 -18.25
N PRO A 7 -4.02 30.47 -18.84
CA PRO A 7 -3.45 30.37 -20.16
C PRO A 7 -2.38 29.28 -20.18
N GLU A 8 -2.29 28.52 -21.25
CA GLU A 8 -1.25 27.51 -21.45
C GLU A 8 0.11 28.20 -21.64
N LEU A 9 0.72 28.61 -20.54
CA LEU A 9 1.99 29.37 -20.51
C LEU A 9 3.14 28.71 -21.24
N LYS A 10 3.10 27.38 -21.40
CA LYS A 10 4.08 26.63 -22.19
C LYS A 10 4.16 27.07 -23.67
N LYS A 11 3.08 27.62 -24.23
CA LYS A 11 3.04 28.16 -25.59
C LYS A 11 3.78 29.49 -25.73
N PHE A 12 4.05 30.16 -24.62
CA PHE A 12 4.70 31.47 -24.56
C PHE A 12 6.17 31.37 -24.11
N MET A 13 6.71 30.17 -23.89
CA MET A 13 8.13 29.98 -23.58
C MET A 13 8.99 30.56 -24.71
N ASP A 14 10.05 31.25 -24.30
CA ASP A 14 11.00 31.94 -25.17
C ASP A 14 10.41 33.01 -26.10
N LYS A 15 9.19 33.51 -25.74
CA LYS A 15 8.52 34.60 -26.47
C LYS A 15 8.48 35.86 -25.65
N LYS A 16 8.45 37.00 -26.33
CA LYS A 16 8.36 38.31 -25.71
C LYS A 16 6.92 38.60 -25.28
N LEU A 17 6.72 38.81 -23.97
CA LEU A 17 5.43 39.07 -23.35
C LEU A 17 5.35 40.49 -22.80
N SER A 18 4.15 41.07 -22.88
CA SER A 18 3.79 42.25 -22.12
C SER A 18 2.84 41.89 -21.00
N ILE A 19 3.22 42.15 -19.76
CA ILE A 19 2.49 41.79 -18.55
C ILE A 19 2.06 43.04 -17.80
N LYS A 20 0.76 43.21 -17.65
CA LYS A 20 0.18 44.27 -16.81
C LYS A 20 0.02 43.75 -15.38
N LEU A 21 0.58 44.48 -14.44
CA LEU A 21 0.58 44.17 -13.04
C LEU A 21 -0.42 44.99 -12.25
N ASN A 22 -0.75 44.56 -11.03
CA ASN A 22 -1.51 45.35 -10.07
C ASN A 22 -0.85 46.73 -9.88
N ALA A 23 -1.64 47.76 -9.59
CA ALA A 23 -1.24 49.16 -9.48
C ALA A 23 -0.80 49.83 -10.80
N GLY A 24 -1.18 49.28 -11.97
CA GLY A 24 -0.98 49.90 -13.29
C GLY A 24 0.45 49.92 -13.80
N ARG A 25 1.32 49.04 -13.33
CA ARG A 25 2.67 48.84 -13.85
C ARG A 25 2.62 47.86 -15.00
N ALA A 26 3.46 48.04 -16.01
CA ALA A 26 3.62 47.07 -17.12
C ALA A 26 5.07 46.66 -17.25
N VAL A 27 5.29 45.36 -17.43
CA VAL A 27 6.63 44.78 -17.62
C VAL A 27 6.62 44.00 -18.93
N THR A 28 7.58 44.29 -19.80
CA THR A 28 7.80 43.59 -21.08
C THR A 28 9.11 42.81 -21.01
N GLY A 29 9.07 41.50 -21.34
CA GLY A 29 10.29 40.65 -21.29
C GLY A 29 10.06 39.30 -21.95
N VAL A 30 11.14 38.50 -22.10
CA VAL A 30 11.09 37.14 -22.68
C VAL A 30 10.84 36.12 -21.58
N LEU A 31 9.80 35.28 -21.72
CA LEU A 31 9.45 34.26 -20.75
C LEU A 31 10.48 33.10 -20.77
N ARG A 32 11.24 32.96 -19.70
CA ARG A 32 12.24 31.88 -19.52
C ARG A 32 11.77 30.76 -18.63
N GLY A 33 10.78 30.99 -17.77
CA GLY A 33 10.25 29.97 -16.89
C GLY A 33 8.95 30.37 -16.20
N PHE A 34 8.20 29.39 -15.75
CA PHE A 34 7.01 29.59 -14.92
C PHE A 34 6.79 28.40 -13.99
N ASP A 35 6.11 28.67 -12.89
CA ASP A 35 5.74 27.64 -11.91
C ASP A 35 4.22 27.35 -11.91
N PRO A 36 3.76 26.31 -11.19
CA PRO A 36 2.33 25.98 -11.09
C PRO A 36 1.46 27.05 -10.44
N PHE A 37 2.07 28.04 -9.75
CA PHE A 37 1.40 29.18 -9.13
C PHE A 37 1.31 30.39 -10.05
N MET A 38 1.68 30.23 -11.35
CA MET A 38 1.77 31.29 -12.35
C MET A 38 2.82 32.38 -12.04
N ASN A 39 3.82 32.09 -11.19
CA ASN A 39 4.97 32.97 -11.09
C ASN A 39 5.77 32.84 -12.39
N LEU A 40 6.12 33.99 -13.00
CA LEU A 40 6.80 34.04 -14.29
C LEU A 40 8.21 34.55 -14.12
N VAL A 41 9.19 33.91 -14.74
CA VAL A 41 10.56 34.39 -14.85
C VAL A 41 10.74 35.01 -16.23
N LEU A 42 10.94 36.31 -16.27
CA LEU A 42 11.20 37.07 -17.49
C LEU A 42 12.66 37.50 -17.57
N ASP A 43 13.20 37.43 -18.73
CA ASP A 43 14.55 37.93 -19.06
C ASP A 43 14.47 39.10 -20.02
N GLU A 44 15.52 39.93 -20.10
CA GLU A 44 15.55 41.18 -20.89
C GLU A 44 14.36 42.09 -20.56
N SER A 45 13.98 42.18 -19.29
CA SER A 45 12.74 42.84 -18.87
C SER A 45 12.88 44.34 -18.80
N VAL A 46 11.89 45.04 -19.34
CA VAL A 46 11.76 46.52 -19.31
C VAL A 46 10.45 46.85 -18.61
N GLU A 47 10.50 47.59 -17.53
CA GLU A 47 9.34 48.11 -16.83
C GLU A 47 8.92 49.46 -17.42
N GLU A 48 7.64 49.60 -17.78
CA GLU A 48 7.03 50.87 -18.20
C GLU A 48 6.30 51.50 -17.01
N CYS A 49 6.85 52.62 -16.51
CA CYS A 49 6.24 53.37 -15.42
C CYS A 49 5.12 54.26 -15.94
N LYS A 50 4.20 54.68 -15.04
CA LYS A 50 3.06 55.57 -15.38
C LYS A 50 3.49 56.90 -15.99
N ASP A 51 4.70 57.32 -15.74
CA ASP A 51 5.28 58.57 -16.20
C ASP A 51 5.95 58.48 -17.57
N GLY A 52 5.79 57.36 -18.27
CA GLY A 52 6.41 57.09 -19.60
C GLY A 52 7.88 56.77 -19.56
N GLN A 53 8.52 56.67 -18.41
CA GLN A 53 9.92 56.22 -18.28
C GLN A 53 10.00 54.72 -18.42
N ARG A 54 11.01 54.27 -19.17
CA ARG A 54 11.34 52.84 -19.35
C ARG A 54 12.57 52.49 -18.57
N ASN A 55 12.40 51.61 -17.58
CA ASN A 55 13.51 51.11 -16.75
C ASN A 55 13.90 49.69 -17.19
N ASN A 56 15.14 49.48 -17.53
CA ASN A 56 15.66 48.15 -17.82
C ASN A 56 15.94 47.42 -16.50
N VAL A 57 15.19 46.34 -16.23
CA VAL A 57 15.23 45.60 -14.96
C VAL A 57 16.06 44.31 -15.07
N GLY A 58 16.35 43.84 -16.30
CA GLY A 58 17.04 42.55 -16.55
C GLY A 58 16.15 41.36 -16.24
N MET A 59 16.67 40.37 -15.50
CA MET A 59 15.90 39.20 -15.12
C MET A 59 14.99 39.49 -13.91
N VAL A 60 13.70 39.22 -14.06
CA VAL A 60 12.70 39.50 -13.00
C VAL A 60 11.77 38.32 -12.77
N VAL A 61 11.39 38.12 -11.53
CA VAL A 61 10.37 37.15 -11.14
C VAL A 61 9.08 37.86 -10.78
N ILE A 62 8.03 37.61 -11.55
CA ILE A 62 6.69 38.20 -11.34
C ILE A 62 5.80 37.17 -10.65
N ARG A 63 5.21 37.54 -9.53
CA ARG A 63 4.27 36.66 -8.82
C ARG A 63 2.93 36.56 -9.55
N GLY A 64 2.39 35.35 -9.67
CA GLY A 64 1.16 35.07 -10.40
C GLY A 64 -0.06 35.85 -9.91
N ASN A 65 -0.17 36.14 -8.60
CA ASN A 65 -1.25 36.94 -8.01
C ASN A 65 -1.16 38.42 -8.31
N SER A 66 -0.02 38.90 -8.84
CA SER A 66 0.17 40.31 -9.24
C SER A 66 -0.16 40.53 -10.71
N ILE A 67 -0.40 39.51 -11.50
CA ILE A 67 -0.64 39.57 -12.95
C ILE A 67 -2.12 39.87 -13.20
N VAL A 68 -2.39 40.96 -13.88
CA VAL A 68 -3.74 41.33 -14.30
C VAL A 68 -4.02 40.91 -15.73
N MET A 69 -3.06 41.07 -16.62
CA MET A 69 -3.19 40.75 -18.03
C MET A 69 -1.82 40.29 -18.59
N LEU A 70 -1.86 39.31 -19.48
CA LEU A 70 -0.68 38.80 -20.18
C LEU A 70 -0.98 38.82 -21.70
N GLU A 71 -0.13 39.44 -22.47
CA GLU A 71 -0.27 39.57 -23.92
C GLU A 71 1.06 39.18 -24.60
N SER A 72 0.99 38.34 -25.64
CA SER A 72 2.19 37.99 -26.43
C SER A 72 2.42 39.05 -27.48
N LEU A 73 3.64 39.56 -27.51
CA LEU A 73 4.06 40.53 -28.54
C LEU A 73 4.55 39.82 -29.80
N ASP A 74 4.88 38.53 -29.73
CA ASP A 74 5.32 37.71 -30.87
C ASP A 74 4.13 36.95 -31.46
N ARG A 75 4.09 36.83 -32.81
CA ARG A 75 3.06 36.07 -33.52
C ARG A 75 3.17 34.59 -33.14
N ILE A 76 2.07 34.00 -32.67
CA ILE A 76 1.94 32.58 -32.37
C ILE A 76 1.60 31.86 -33.67
N TYR A 77 2.60 31.19 -34.30
CA TYR A 77 2.34 30.26 -35.40
C TYR A 77 1.81 28.95 -34.84
N TYR A 78 0.57 28.58 -35.22
CA TYR A 78 0.06 27.24 -35.01
C TYR A 78 0.79 26.30 -35.99
N HIS A 79 1.85 25.64 -35.58
CA HIS A 79 2.37 24.49 -36.28
C HIS A 79 1.44 23.30 -36.08
N LEU A 80 0.59 23.07 -37.05
CA LEU A 80 0.00 21.76 -37.33
C LEU A 80 1.14 20.86 -37.84
N THR A 81 1.88 20.22 -36.96
CA THR A 81 2.84 19.20 -37.33
C THR A 81 2.09 17.94 -37.76
N LYS A 82 1.96 17.77 -39.07
CA LYS A 82 1.89 16.45 -39.67
C LYS A 82 3.22 15.72 -39.38
N PRO A 83 3.22 14.40 -39.14
CA PRO A 83 4.45 13.65 -38.94
C PRO A 83 5.22 13.63 -40.29
N GLN A 84 6.29 14.39 -40.38
CA GLN A 84 7.27 14.23 -41.45
C GLN A 84 8.15 13.04 -41.08
N THR A 85 8.07 12.02 -41.94
CA THR A 85 9.08 10.99 -42.12
C THR A 85 10.40 11.64 -42.44
N MET A 86 11.41 11.37 -41.63
CA MET A 86 12.80 11.75 -41.86
C MET A 86 13.35 10.82 -42.95
N ALA A 87 13.38 11.33 -44.18
CA ALA A 87 14.16 10.83 -45.31
C ALA A 87 14.43 12.04 -46.15
N GLU A 88 15.68 12.44 -46.18
CA GLU A 88 16.37 13.19 -47.20
C GLU A 88 17.48 14.06 -46.63
N THR A 89 18.65 13.53 -46.65
CA THR A 89 19.86 14.16 -47.18
C THR A 89 21.05 13.20 -47.08
N LEU A 90 21.35 12.54 -48.17
CA LEU A 90 22.71 12.21 -48.59
C LEU A 90 22.64 11.73 -50.05
N ASP A 91 23.33 12.48 -50.91
CA ASP A 91 23.41 12.38 -52.35
C ASP A 91 24.18 11.14 -52.86
N PRO A 92 24.10 10.82 -54.12
CA PRO A 92 24.10 9.48 -54.69
C PRO A 92 25.45 9.05 -55.26
N LEU A 93 25.74 7.77 -55.15
CA LEU A 93 26.59 7.08 -56.12
C LEU A 93 26.17 5.62 -56.32
N SER A 94 25.75 5.34 -57.50
CA SER A 94 25.31 4.08 -58.13
C SER A 94 26.44 3.01 -58.24
N PRO A 95 26.24 1.79 -58.79
CA PRO A 95 25.06 1.18 -59.44
C PRO A 95 24.75 -0.29 -59.10
N SER A 96 23.54 -0.67 -59.48
CA SER A 96 23.02 -1.98 -59.96
C SER A 96 23.73 -3.29 -59.58
N VAL A 97 22.93 -4.27 -59.04
CA VAL A 97 22.83 -5.64 -59.64
C VAL A 97 21.52 -6.30 -59.12
N ASN A 98 20.75 -6.82 -60.07
CA ASN A 98 19.57 -7.66 -59.84
C ASN A 98 19.96 -9.01 -59.27
N ALA A 99 19.24 -9.48 -58.22
CA ALA A 99 19.16 -10.90 -57.92
C ALA A 99 17.80 -11.25 -57.31
N ALA A 100 17.18 -12.30 -57.80
CA ALA A 100 15.88 -12.86 -57.50
C ALA A 100 15.74 -13.36 -56.04
N PRO A 101 14.55 -13.39 -55.46
CA PRO A 101 14.37 -13.74 -54.06
C PRO A 101 14.41 -15.25 -53.84
N SER A 102 15.23 -15.69 -52.88
CA SER A 102 15.32 -17.07 -52.44
C SER A 102 14.23 -17.42 -51.41
N PRO A 103 13.82 -18.71 -51.25
CA PRO A 103 12.68 -19.13 -50.43
C PRO A 103 12.77 -18.95 -48.91
N ALA A 104 13.92 -18.48 -48.41
CA ALA A 104 14.15 -18.24 -46.96
C ALA A 104 13.39 -17.04 -46.37
N GLY A 105 12.83 -16.16 -47.24
CA GLY A 105 12.12 -14.94 -46.83
C GLY A 105 10.70 -15.19 -46.24
N LEU A 106 10.08 -16.31 -46.60
CA LEU A 106 8.70 -16.61 -46.22
C LEU A 106 8.63 -17.17 -44.79
N VAL A 107 9.60 -17.95 -44.36
CA VAL A 107 9.67 -18.56 -43.03
C VAL A 107 10.01 -17.49 -41.98
N ARG A 108 10.78 -16.46 -42.37
CA ARG A 108 11.12 -15.31 -41.47
C ARG A 108 9.91 -14.39 -41.25
N LYS A 109 8.97 -14.26 -42.22
CA LYS A 109 7.73 -13.48 -42.05
C LYS A 109 6.70 -14.20 -41.18
N LEU A 110 6.67 -15.53 -41.18
CA LEU A 110 5.78 -16.31 -40.30
C LEU A 110 6.29 -16.38 -38.83
N ARG A 111 7.61 -16.38 -38.63
CA ARG A 111 8.20 -16.39 -37.29
C ARG A 111 8.08 -15.02 -36.56
N MET A 112 7.87 -13.92 -37.29
CA MET A 112 7.62 -12.59 -36.70
C MET A 112 6.14 -12.36 -36.30
N ARG A 113 5.23 -13.29 -36.60
CA ARG A 113 3.82 -13.20 -36.19
C ARG A 113 3.49 -13.89 -34.86
N PHE A 114 4.41 -14.71 -34.33
CA PHE A 114 4.20 -15.49 -33.13
C PHE A 114 5.37 -15.49 -32.12
N GLY A 115 6.02 -14.37 -31.92
CA GLY A 115 7.04 -14.37 -30.90
C GLY A 115 7.72 -13.03 -30.65
N ARG A 116 7.62 -12.58 -29.45
CA ARG A 116 8.32 -11.50 -28.76
C ARG A 116 7.77 -10.08 -28.96
N ALA A 117 7.15 -9.58 -27.89
CA ALA A 117 7.11 -8.16 -27.62
C ALA A 117 8.55 -7.60 -27.65
N ALA A 118 8.77 -6.58 -28.46
CA ALA A 118 10.04 -5.87 -28.47
C ALA A 118 10.31 -5.26 -27.10
N PRO A 119 11.56 -5.25 -26.61
CA PRO A 119 11.89 -4.54 -25.38
C PRO A 119 11.68 -3.04 -25.64
N ILE A 120 10.79 -2.44 -24.89
CA ILE A 120 10.62 -0.99 -24.81
C ILE A 120 11.92 -0.44 -24.24
N SER A 121 12.63 0.37 -25.06
CA SER A 121 13.79 1.12 -24.61
C SER A 121 13.39 1.99 -23.40
N ARG A 122 13.94 1.68 -22.24
CA ARG A 122 13.82 2.49 -21.03
C ARG A 122 14.54 3.81 -21.27
N GLN A 123 13.80 4.88 -21.48
CA GLN A 123 14.28 6.21 -21.15
C GLN A 123 14.13 6.39 -19.64
N SER A 124 15.26 6.52 -18.98
CA SER A 124 15.37 6.89 -17.58
C SER A 124 14.94 8.34 -17.40
N GLY A 125 13.74 8.51 -16.95
CA GLY A 125 13.13 9.78 -16.56
C GLY A 125 11.88 9.45 -15.74
N GLU A 126 12.09 8.94 -14.53
CA GLU A 126 11.02 8.46 -13.68
C GLU A 126 10.35 9.62 -12.93
N GLY A 127 9.35 10.23 -13.59
CA GLY A 127 8.23 10.78 -12.85
C GLY A 127 7.13 9.72 -12.81
N TYR A 128 6.75 9.24 -11.64
CA TYR A 128 5.56 8.41 -11.48
C TYR A 128 4.34 9.22 -11.87
N VAL A 129 3.75 8.94 -13.03
CA VAL A 129 2.43 9.45 -13.41
C VAL A 129 1.40 8.40 -13.00
N GLU A 130 0.89 8.51 -11.79
CA GLU A 130 -0.04 7.55 -11.20
C GLU A 130 -1.46 7.63 -11.78
N PHE A 131 -1.81 8.71 -12.45
CA PHE A 131 -3.12 8.90 -13.08
C PHE A 131 -2.94 9.32 -14.54
N GLY A 132 -3.07 8.31 -15.42
CA GLY A 132 -3.32 8.47 -16.83
C GLY A 132 -2.43 9.47 -17.54
N GLU A 133 -1.57 8.99 -18.43
CA GLU A 133 -1.08 9.84 -19.51
C GLU A 133 -2.26 10.67 -20.01
N PHE A 134 -2.08 11.98 -20.12
CA PHE A 134 -2.99 12.84 -20.86
C PHE A 134 -3.06 12.32 -22.31
N ARG A 135 -3.81 11.24 -22.52
CA ARG A 135 -4.11 10.79 -23.88
C ARG A 135 -4.96 11.86 -24.50
N SER A 136 -4.41 12.53 -25.47
CA SER A 136 -5.17 13.40 -26.36
C SER A 136 -6.47 12.69 -26.76
N GLU A 137 -7.60 13.36 -26.57
CA GLU A 137 -8.94 12.87 -26.90
C GLU A 137 -8.93 12.21 -28.29
N ARG A 138 -9.32 10.94 -28.35
CA ARG A 138 -9.54 10.30 -29.65
C ARG A 138 -10.62 11.09 -30.39
N PRO A 139 -10.36 11.67 -31.54
CA PRO A 139 -11.38 12.40 -32.30
C PRO A 139 -12.44 11.40 -32.75
N GLY A 140 -13.68 11.56 -32.31
CA GLY A 140 -14.82 10.84 -32.85
C GLY A 140 -15.89 10.30 -31.90
N VAL A 141 -15.63 10.18 -30.59
CA VAL A 141 -16.66 9.67 -29.66
C VAL A 141 -17.43 10.87 -29.05
N LYS A 142 -18.71 10.98 -29.37
CA LYS A 142 -19.62 11.96 -28.75
C LYS A 142 -19.85 11.60 -27.29
N LYS A 143 -19.18 12.29 -26.35
CA LYS A 143 -19.36 12.13 -24.91
C LYS A 143 -20.72 12.66 -24.45
N VAL A 144 -21.28 12.02 -23.42
CA VAL A 144 -22.63 12.25 -22.87
C VAL A 144 -22.61 13.29 -21.76
N GLY A 145 -23.72 14.05 -21.60
CA GLY A 145 -23.87 15.02 -20.51
C GLY A 145 -24.30 14.40 -19.18
N THR A 146 -24.36 15.21 -18.13
CA THR A 146 -24.73 14.81 -16.75
C THR A 146 -26.12 14.17 -16.65
N PHE A 147 -27.11 14.75 -17.28
CA PHE A 147 -28.52 14.33 -17.15
C PHE A 147 -28.74 12.95 -17.76
N SER A 148 -28.40 12.77 -19.03
CA SER A 148 -28.58 11.48 -19.74
C SER A 148 -27.49 10.44 -19.44
N GLY A 149 -26.30 10.87 -18.96
CA GLY A 149 -25.20 9.95 -18.68
C GLY A 149 -25.10 9.48 -17.23
N VAL A 150 -25.69 10.23 -16.27
CA VAL A 150 -25.64 9.87 -14.85
C VAL A 150 -27.04 9.85 -14.23
N PHE A 151 -27.79 10.96 -14.27
CA PHE A 151 -29.06 11.08 -13.59
C PHE A 151 -30.07 10.01 -14.08
N CYS A 152 -30.36 9.97 -15.39
CA CYS A 152 -31.34 9.01 -15.93
C CYS A 152 -30.95 7.53 -15.69
N PRO A 153 -29.70 7.08 -15.97
CA PRO A 153 -29.31 5.70 -15.68
C PRO A 153 -29.40 5.34 -14.19
N VAL A 154 -29.03 6.25 -13.28
CA VAL A 154 -29.11 6.00 -11.83
C VAL A 154 -30.57 5.88 -11.40
N VAL A 155 -31.46 6.80 -11.79
CA VAL A 155 -32.88 6.74 -11.46
C VAL A 155 -33.53 5.47 -12.00
N LEU A 156 -33.24 5.10 -13.25
CA LEU A 156 -33.78 3.89 -13.88
C LEU A 156 -33.29 2.62 -13.20
N SER A 157 -32.03 2.59 -12.80
CA SER A 157 -31.45 1.46 -12.07
C SER A 157 -31.99 1.32 -10.65
N MET A 158 -32.27 2.45 -9.97
CA MET A 158 -32.87 2.46 -8.63
C MET A 158 -34.34 2.06 -8.64
N PHE A 159 -35.12 2.57 -9.56
CA PHE A 159 -36.55 2.22 -9.64
C PHE A 159 -36.79 0.75 -9.89
N SER A 160 -36.03 0.14 -10.81
CA SER A 160 -36.07 -1.31 -11.11
C SER A 160 -37.43 -2.00 -10.92
N ALA A 161 -37.48 -3.14 -10.23
CA ALA A 161 -38.70 -3.86 -9.91
C ALA A 161 -39.50 -3.24 -8.73
N LEU A 162 -38.85 -2.44 -7.88
CA LEU A 162 -39.41 -2.00 -6.62
C LEU A 162 -40.60 -1.07 -6.78
N VAL A 163 -40.49 -0.08 -7.69
CA VAL A 163 -41.47 1.00 -7.80
C VAL A 163 -42.88 0.51 -8.21
N PHE A 164 -42.99 -0.51 -9.07
CA PHE A 164 -44.29 -0.97 -9.55
C PHE A 164 -44.67 -2.37 -9.07
N ILE A 165 -43.74 -3.26 -8.73
CA ILE A 165 -44.02 -4.67 -8.48
C ILE A 165 -43.94 -5.01 -6.99
N ARG A 166 -43.06 -4.37 -6.21
CA ARG A 166 -42.77 -4.75 -4.83
C ARG A 166 -43.17 -3.74 -3.76
N MET A 167 -43.71 -2.57 -4.14
CA MET A 167 -44.13 -1.58 -3.15
C MET A 167 -45.28 -2.09 -2.26
N GLY A 168 -46.25 -2.82 -2.84
CA GLY A 168 -47.33 -3.48 -2.08
C GLY A 168 -46.80 -4.50 -1.07
N TYR A 169 -45.83 -5.32 -1.48
CA TYR A 169 -45.14 -6.27 -0.59
C TYR A 169 -44.51 -5.59 0.63
N LEU A 170 -43.86 -4.43 0.42
CA LEU A 170 -43.22 -3.69 1.52
C LEU A 170 -44.24 -3.13 2.51
N VAL A 171 -45.17 -2.33 1.98
CA VAL A 171 -46.15 -1.60 2.82
C VAL A 171 -47.15 -2.58 3.49
N GLY A 172 -47.57 -3.62 2.78
CA GLY A 172 -48.52 -4.62 3.26
C GLY A 172 -47.98 -5.44 4.45
N ASN A 173 -46.68 -5.81 4.41
CA ASN A 173 -46.06 -6.61 5.46
C ASN A 173 -45.43 -5.77 6.57
N ALA A 174 -44.62 -4.81 6.25
CA ALA A 174 -43.90 -4.01 7.25
C ALA A 174 -44.75 -2.86 7.82
N GLY A 175 -45.84 -2.49 7.17
CA GLY A 175 -46.62 -1.30 7.51
C GLY A 175 -45.87 0.00 7.13
N LEU A 176 -46.58 1.13 7.14
CA LEU A 176 -46.04 2.41 6.69
C LEU A 176 -44.87 2.89 7.54
N LEU A 177 -45.00 2.86 8.88
CA LEU A 177 -43.95 3.41 9.77
C LEU A 177 -42.63 2.65 9.64
N VAL A 178 -42.67 1.32 9.61
CA VAL A 178 -41.45 0.49 9.49
C VAL A 178 -40.88 0.63 8.08
N THR A 179 -41.69 0.67 7.05
CA THR A 179 -41.25 0.89 5.66
C THR A 179 -40.53 2.22 5.50
N LEU A 180 -41.09 3.32 6.04
CA LEU A 180 -40.43 4.63 6.02
C LEU A 180 -39.14 4.63 6.85
N GLY A 181 -39.12 3.95 8.00
CA GLY A 181 -37.92 3.77 8.80
C GLY A 181 -36.83 3.01 8.05
N GLN A 182 -37.21 1.90 7.38
CA GLN A 182 -36.29 1.13 6.52
C GLN A 182 -35.74 1.96 5.36
N PHE A 183 -36.58 2.76 4.67
CA PHE A 183 -36.12 3.70 3.65
C PHE A 183 -35.17 4.74 4.23
N ALA A 184 -35.48 5.35 5.37
CA ALA A 184 -34.63 6.34 6.01
C ALA A 184 -33.23 5.76 6.31
N ILE A 185 -33.15 4.54 6.88
CA ILE A 185 -31.88 3.87 7.17
C ILE A 185 -31.12 3.56 5.88
N ALA A 186 -31.80 2.97 4.87
CA ALA A 186 -31.18 2.60 3.61
C ALA A 186 -30.62 3.84 2.87
N TYR A 187 -31.42 4.89 2.74
CA TYR A 187 -30.99 6.12 2.09
C TYR A 187 -29.89 6.87 2.84
N LEU A 188 -29.90 6.84 4.17
CA LEU A 188 -28.85 7.43 4.99
C LEU A 188 -27.49 6.75 4.73
N ILE A 189 -27.46 5.43 4.75
CA ILE A 189 -26.22 4.65 4.53
C ILE A 189 -25.73 4.81 3.09
N VAL A 190 -26.65 4.76 2.12
CA VAL A 190 -26.32 4.97 0.71
C VAL A 190 -25.86 6.41 0.47
N PHE A 191 -26.43 7.41 1.14
CA PHE A 191 -25.97 8.79 1.06
C PHE A 191 -24.50 8.94 1.49
N PHE A 192 -24.09 8.34 2.62
CA PHE A 192 -22.68 8.35 3.03
C PHE A 192 -21.78 7.61 2.04
N THR A 193 -22.24 6.52 1.47
CA THR A 193 -21.50 5.81 0.41
C THR A 193 -21.38 6.68 -0.85
N VAL A 194 -22.42 7.41 -1.24
CA VAL A 194 -22.38 8.34 -2.37
C VAL A 194 -21.41 9.49 -2.12
N THR A 195 -21.31 10.01 -0.88
CA THR A 195 -20.29 11.02 -0.56
C THR A 195 -18.87 10.50 -0.76
N SER A 196 -18.60 9.24 -0.39
CA SER A 196 -17.31 8.57 -0.65
C SER A 196 -17.05 8.37 -2.16
N ILE A 197 -18.04 7.95 -2.93
CA ILE A 197 -17.96 7.85 -4.41
C ILE A 197 -17.65 9.23 -5.01
N CYS A 198 -18.33 10.29 -4.55
CA CYS A 198 -18.11 11.66 -5.01
C CYS A 198 -16.70 12.15 -4.68
N ALA A 199 -16.18 11.84 -3.50
CA ALA A 199 -14.82 12.21 -3.11
C ALA A 199 -13.78 11.55 -4.03
N ILE A 200 -13.85 10.22 -4.23
CA ILE A 200 -12.89 9.50 -5.08
C ILE A 200 -13.04 9.94 -6.55
N SER A 201 -14.25 10.07 -7.08
CA SER A 201 -14.49 10.44 -8.49
C SER A 201 -14.07 11.87 -8.84
N THR A 202 -13.93 12.74 -7.84
CA THR A 202 -13.48 14.13 -8.03
C THR A 202 -11.98 14.32 -7.77
N ASN A 203 -11.27 13.27 -7.37
CA ASN A 203 -9.84 13.32 -7.05
C ASN A 203 -8.93 13.15 -8.27
N GLY A 204 -9.45 12.99 -9.46
CA GLY A 204 -8.65 12.82 -10.67
C GLY A 204 -9.45 12.26 -11.84
N ALA A 205 -8.76 11.88 -12.91
CA ALA A 205 -9.39 11.26 -14.07
C ALA A 205 -9.83 9.84 -13.73
N VAL A 206 -11.12 9.55 -13.82
CA VAL A 206 -11.66 8.20 -13.71
C VAL A 206 -11.74 7.62 -15.11
N GLU A 207 -10.86 6.66 -15.42
CA GLU A 207 -10.90 5.90 -16.66
C GLU A 207 -12.06 4.87 -16.65
N GLY A 208 -12.31 4.20 -17.77
CA GLY A 208 -13.35 3.16 -17.86
C GLY A 208 -13.12 2.04 -16.83
N GLY A 209 -14.24 1.47 -16.33
CA GLY A 209 -14.23 0.49 -15.24
C GLY A 209 -14.87 1.00 -13.93
N GLY A 210 -15.19 2.31 -13.87
CA GLY A 210 -16.01 2.94 -12.85
C GLY A 210 -15.53 2.67 -11.42
N VAL A 211 -16.40 2.06 -10.65
CA VAL A 211 -16.17 1.77 -9.21
C VAL A 211 -15.00 0.82 -8.97
N TYR A 212 -14.81 -0.18 -9.82
CA TYR A 212 -13.66 -1.09 -9.73
C TYR A 212 -12.33 -0.30 -9.82
N PHE A 213 -12.23 0.60 -10.81
CA PHE A 213 -11.04 1.44 -10.99
C PHE A 213 -10.75 2.27 -9.73
N MET A 214 -11.78 2.86 -9.13
CA MET A 214 -11.65 3.65 -7.90
C MET A 214 -11.10 2.82 -6.73
N ILE A 215 -11.62 1.60 -6.54
CA ILE A 215 -11.22 0.71 -5.45
C ILE A 215 -9.81 0.15 -5.68
N SER A 216 -9.52 -0.34 -6.88
CA SER A 216 -8.27 -1.02 -7.19
C SER A 216 -7.06 -0.09 -7.10
N ARG A 217 -7.22 1.16 -7.57
CA ARG A 217 -6.13 2.17 -7.47
C ARG A 217 -5.86 2.62 -6.05
N THR A 218 -6.81 2.41 -5.12
CA THR A 218 -6.68 2.78 -3.71
C THR A 218 -6.18 1.63 -2.84
N LEU A 219 -6.85 0.48 -2.92
CA LEU A 219 -6.57 -0.67 -2.05
C LEU A 219 -5.52 -1.64 -2.60
N GLY A 220 -5.08 -1.42 -3.84
CA GLY A 220 -4.14 -2.31 -4.53
C GLY A 220 -4.81 -3.41 -5.35
N PRO A 221 -4.02 -4.19 -6.14
CA PRO A 221 -4.54 -5.15 -7.11
C PRO A 221 -5.25 -6.34 -6.46
N GLU A 222 -4.81 -6.78 -5.30
CA GLU A 222 -5.33 -7.95 -4.59
C GLU A 222 -6.75 -7.70 -4.05
N PHE A 223 -6.88 -6.68 -3.21
CA PHE A 223 -8.19 -6.28 -2.67
C PHE A 223 -9.10 -5.71 -3.74
N GLY A 224 -8.57 -4.85 -4.62
CA GLY A 224 -9.32 -4.30 -5.75
C GLY A 224 -9.82 -5.38 -6.69
N GLY A 225 -8.99 -6.37 -7.00
CA GLY A 225 -9.37 -7.51 -7.83
C GLY A 225 -10.45 -8.39 -7.21
N ALA A 226 -10.32 -8.71 -5.90
CA ALA A 226 -11.33 -9.50 -5.19
C ALA A 226 -12.68 -8.80 -5.13
N ILE A 227 -12.71 -7.53 -4.73
CA ILE A 227 -13.94 -6.74 -4.63
C ILE A 227 -14.51 -6.43 -6.01
N GLY A 228 -13.65 -6.13 -7.00
CA GLY A 228 -14.06 -5.95 -8.38
C GLY A 228 -14.75 -7.19 -8.96
N THR A 229 -14.28 -8.38 -8.61
CA THR A 229 -14.90 -9.65 -8.98
C THR A 229 -16.27 -9.81 -8.31
N LEU A 230 -16.38 -9.54 -7.01
CA LEU A 230 -17.69 -9.57 -6.32
C LEU A 230 -18.66 -8.53 -6.91
N PHE A 231 -18.18 -7.34 -7.23
CA PHE A 231 -18.98 -6.30 -7.88
C PHE A 231 -19.40 -6.69 -9.30
N PHE A 232 -18.56 -7.40 -10.05
CA PHE A 232 -18.92 -7.98 -11.32
C PHE A 232 -20.08 -8.96 -11.16
N PHE A 233 -19.99 -9.92 -10.22
CA PHE A 233 -21.07 -10.87 -9.93
C PHE A 233 -22.33 -10.17 -9.41
N ALA A 234 -22.20 -9.11 -8.59
CA ALA A 234 -23.35 -8.30 -8.17
C ALA A 234 -24.13 -7.74 -9.37
N ASN A 235 -23.43 -7.18 -10.36
CA ASN A 235 -24.08 -6.68 -11.56
C ASN A 235 -24.71 -7.81 -12.42
N VAL A 236 -24.07 -8.97 -12.50
CA VAL A 236 -24.63 -10.16 -13.19
C VAL A 236 -25.93 -10.63 -12.52
N VAL A 237 -25.89 -10.82 -11.20
CA VAL A 237 -27.06 -11.25 -10.41
C VAL A 237 -28.18 -10.20 -10.47
N SER A 238 -27.84 -8.92 -10.42
CA SER A 238 -28.81 -7.81 -10.54
C SER A 238 -29.46 -7.78 -11.93
N SER A 239 -28.69 -8.04 -12.99
CA SER A 239 -29.26 -8.15 -14.34
C SER A 239 -30.23 -9.31 -14.44
N ALA A 240 -29.87 -10.49 -13.89
CA ALA A 240 -30.75 -11.66 -13.85
C ALA A 240 -32.04 -11.38 -13.05
N LEU A 241 -31.91 -10.71 -11.89
CA LEU A 241 -33.04 -10.28 -11.06
C LEU A 241 -34.03 -9.41 -11.86
N CYS A 242 -33.49 -8.38 -12.53
CA CYS A 242 -34.29 -7.45 -13.32
C CYS A 242 -34.99 -8.12 -14.52
N ILE A 243 -34.30 -9.05 -15.20
CA ILE A 243 -34.89 -9.83 -16.31
C ILE A 243 -35.98 -10.79 -15.80
N SER A 244 -35.77 -11.41 -14.63
CA SER A 244 -36.77 -12.25 -13.99
C SER A 244 -38.02 -11.45 -13.57
N ALA A 245 -37.81 -10.26 -12.98
CA ALA A 245 -38.88 -9.33 -12.65
C ALA A 245 -39.64 -8.80 -13.89
N CYS A 246 -38.91 -8.57 -15.00
CA CYS A 246 -39.54 -8.21 -16.29
C CYS A 246 -40.41 -9.32 -16.83
N THR A 247 -39.96 -10.56 -16.68
CA THR A 247 -40.79 -11.76 -17.08
C THR A 247 -42.00 -11.93 -16.18
N GLU A 248 -41.87 -11.73 -14.87
CA GLU A 248 -43.00 -11.73 -13.95
C GLU A 248 -44.02 -10.66 -14.36
N ALA A 249 -43.56 -9.45 -14.62
CA ALA A 249 -44.43 -8.38 -15.14
C ALA A 249 -45.07 -8.75 -16.50
N LEU A 250 -44.35 -9.44 -17.38
CA LEU A 250 -44.90 -9.89 -18.67
C LEU A 250 -46.00 -10.93 -18.49
N VAL A 251 -45.78 -11.92 -17.65
CA VAL A 251 -46.75 -13.01 -17.41
C VAL A 251 -47.97 -12.49 -16.65
N GLU A 252 -47.84 -11.64 -15.65
CA GLU A 252 -48.96 -11.07 -14.88
C GLU A 252 -49.80 -10.10 -15.73
N ASN A 253 -49.25 -9.47 -16.77
CA ASN A 253 -49.99 -8.60 -17.66
C ASN A 253 -50.62 -9.33 -18.88
N PHE A 254 -49.87 -10.25 -19.50
CA PHE A 254 -50.20 -10.85 -20.78
C PHE A 254 -50.36 -12.39 -20.73
N GLY A 255 -50.25 -13.00 -19.55
CA GLY A 255 -50.48 -14.45 -19.36
C GLY A 255 -51.92 -14.86 -19.63
N THR A 256 -52.22 -16.17 -19.51
CA THR A 256 -53.56 -16.75 -19.72
C THR A 256 -54.62 -16.16 -18.82
N SER A 257 -54.24 -15.63 -17.68
CA SER A 257 -55.10 -14.94 -16.71
C SER A 257 -54.65 -13.48 -16.49
N GLY A 258 -53.95 -12.88 -17.46
CA GLY A 258 -53.35 -11.56 -17.36
C GLY A 258 -54.43 -10.46 -17.40
N TYR A 259 -54.23 -9.37 -16.66
CA TYR A 259 -55.15 -8.26 -16.54
C TYR A 259 -55.45 -7.54 -17.88
N LEU A 260 -54.54 -7.58 -18.86
CA LEU A 260 -54.68 -6.88 -20.14
C LEU A 260 -55.23 -7.76 -21.28
N VAL A 261 -55.31 -9.07 -21.08
CA VAL A 261 -55.70 -10.03 -22.10
C VAL A 261 -56.91 -10.86 -21.62
N GLY A 262 -57.91 -11.02 -22.48
CA GLY A 262 -59.09 -11.82 -22.14
C GLY A 262 -58.76 -13.30 -21.95
N ALA A 263 -59.62 -14.01 -21.19
CA ALA A 263 -59.45 -15.41 -20.86
C ALA A 263 -59.20 -16.26 -22.14
N ASN A 264 -58.18 -17.10 -22.11
CA ASN A 264 -57.71 -18.02 -23.15
C ASN A 264 -56.98 -17.43 -24.36
N THR A 265 -56.62 -16.15 -24.40
CA THR A 265 -55.85 -15.53 -25.48
C THR A 265 -54.44 -15.10 -25.07
N GLY A 266 -54.07 -15.31 -23.82
CA GLY A 266 -52.75 -14.89 -23.25
C GLY A 266 -51.59 -15.83 -23.63
N ILE A 267 -50.37 -15.36 -23.33
CA ILE A 267 -49.16 -16.18 -23.48
C ILE A 267 -49.16 -17.31 -22.46
N PRO A 268 -48.72 -18.53 -22.83
CA PRO A 268 -48.72 -19.68 -21.94
C PRO A 268 -47.78 -19.45 -20.74
N ASP A 269 -48.22 -19.91 -19.55
CA ASP A 269 -47.41 -19.85 -18.34
C ASP A 269 -46.92 -21.26 -17.97
N GLY A 270 -45.77 -21.33 -17.33
CA GLY A 270 -45.10 -22.54 -16.89
C GLY A 270 -43.60 -22.32 -16.80
N TRP A 271 -42.90 -23.15 -16.03
CA TRP A 271 -41.45 -23.01 -15.81
C TRP A 271 -40.62 -22.91 -17.10
N TRP A 272 -40.93 -23.75 -18.10
CA TRP A 272 -40.24 -23.75 -19.40
C TRP A 272 -40.58 -22.49 -20.23
N TYR A 273 -41.79 -22.01 -20.19
CA TYR A 273 -42.18 -20.80 -20.90
C TYR A 273 -41.58 -19.55 -20.22
N ARG A 274 -41.58 -19.48 -18.90
CA ARG A 274 -40.90 -18.40 -18.16
C ARG A 274 -39.39 -18.38 -18.46
N LEU A 275 -38.73 -19.55 -18.51
CA LEU A 275 -37.31 -19.64 -18.90
C LEU A 275 -37.09 -19.17 -20.33
N LEU A 276 -37.99 -19.51 -21.27
CA LEU A 276 -37.93 -19.05 -22.66
C LEU A 276 -38.05 -17.50 -22.72
N TYR A 277 -39.04 -16.92 -22.04
CA TYR A 277 -39.23 -15.46 -22.03
C TYR A 277 -38.02 -14.72 -21.40
N ARG A 278 -37.50 -15.22 -20.29
CA ARG A 278 -36.27 -14.71 -19.67
C ARG A 278 -35.11 -14.77 -20.66
N SER A 279 -34.92 -15.87 -21.35
CA SER A 279 -33.84 -16.07 -22.36
C SER A 279 -33.99 -15.11 -23.55
N LEU A 280 -35.23 -14.89 -24.00
CA LEU A 280 -35.52 -13.98 -25.10
C LEU A 280 -35.23 -12.53 -24.73
N LEU A 281 -35.68 -12.09 -23.55
CA LEU A 281 -35.42 -10.77 -23.00
C LEU A 281 -33.92 -10.55 -22.79
N ASN A 282 -33.20 -11.55 -22.23
CA ASN A 282 -31.75 -11.51 -22.10
C ASN A 282 -31.05 -11.40 -23.47
N GLY A 283 -31.56 -12.07 -24.50
CA GLY A 283 -31.07 -11.99 -25.89
C GLY A 283 -31.26 -10.61 -26.51
N VAL A 284 -32.40 -9.95 -26.26
CA VAL A 284 -32.62 -8.54 -26.65
C VAL A 284 -31.64 -7.64 -25.93
N GLY A 285 -31.41 -7.87 -24.62
CA GLY A 285 -30.39 -7.14 -23.82
C GLY A 285 -28.99 -7.28 -24.38
N LEU A 286 -28.62 -8.48 -24.86
CA LEU A 286 -27.35 -8.73 -25.57
C LEU A 286 -27.22 -7.84 -26.82
N GLY A 287 -28.26 -7.83 -27.67
CA GLY A 287 -28.27 -7.01 -28.90
C GLY A 287 -28.02 -5.53 -28.63
N VAL A 288 -28.73 -4.96 -27.64
CA VAL A 288 -28.55 -3.57 -27.26
C VAL A 288 -27.16 -3.31 -26.67
N SER A 289 -26.64 -4.24 -25.84
CA SER A 289 -25.30 -4.10 -25.22
C SER A 289 -24.17 -4.16 -26.26
N LEU A 290 -24.33 -4.95 -27.32
CA LEU A 290 -23.39 -5.03 -28.44
C LEU A 290 -23.39 -3.76 -29.30
N ALA A 291 -24.52 -3.04 -29.39
CA ALA A 291 -24.60 -1.73 -30.05
C ALA A 291 -23.86 -0.62 -29.29
N GLY A 292 -23.55 -0.83 -27.99
CA GLY A 292 -22.68 0.00 -27.18
C GLY A 292 -23.38 0.87 -26.15
N ALA A 293 -22.65 1.19 -25.07
CA ALA A 293 -23.15 1.95 -23.92
C ALA A 293 -23.58 3.39 -24.27
N SER A 294 -23.02 3.97 -25.33
CA SER A 294 -23.40 5.31 -25.80
C SER A 294 -24.80 5.38 -26.37
N LEU A 295 -25.28 4.30 -26.99
CA LEU A 295 -26.68 4.18 -27.47
C LEU A 295 -27.63 4.14 -26.26
N PHE A 296 -27.33 3.27 -25.28
CA PHE A 296 -28.11 3.18 -24.04
C PHE A 296 -28.22 4.54 -23.33
N ALA A 297 -27.09 5.26 -23.17
CA ALA A 297 -27.09 6.57 -22.52
C ALA A 297 -27.93 7.63 -23.26
N ARG A 298 -28.09 7.53 -24.58
CA ARG A 298 -28.96 8.41 -25.36
C ARG A 298 -30.44 8.05 -25.25
N THR A 299 -30.75 6.76 -25.25
CA THR A 299 -32.11 6.24 -25.13
C THR A 299 -32.62 6.28 -23.70
N SER A 300 -31.74 6.34 -22.68
CA SER A 300 -32.10 6.43 -21.27
C SER A 300 -32.96 7.66 -20.94
N LEU A 301 -32.81 8.79 -21.67
CA LEU A 301 -33.66 9.97 -21.54
C LEU A 301 -35.11 9.68 -21.96
N ALA A 302 -35.30 8.99 -23.09
CA ALA A 302 -36.62 8.66 -23.58
C ALA A 302 -37.30 7.65 -22.62
N ILE A 303 -36.60 6.65 -22.18
CA ILE A 303 -37.07 5.67 -21.19
C ILE A 303 -37.45 6.36 -19.88
N TRP A 304 -36.62 7.28 -19.40
CA TRP A 304 -36.91 8.07 -18.19
C TRP A 304 -38.19 8.94 -18.34
N LEU A 305 -38.39 9.61 -19.47
CA LEU A 305 -39.60 10.37 -19.74
C LEU A 305 -40.86 9.48 -19.72
N THR A 306 -40.79 8.32 -20.39
CA THR A 306 -41.88 7.32 -20.36
C THR A 306 -42.16 6.87 -18.94
N MET A 307 -41.10 6.62 -18.16
CA MET A 307 -41.20 6.21 -16.76
C MET A 307 -41.88 7.27 -15.87
N VAL A 308 -41.52 8.55 -16.05
CA VAL A 308 -42.13 9.67 -15.32
C VAL A 308 -43.63 9.80 -15.66
N VAL A 309 -44.02 9.59 -16.92
CA VAL A 309 -45.44 9.58 -17.34
C VAL A 309 -46.17 8.42 -16.67
N CYS A 310 -45.60 7.19 -16.69
CA CYS A 310 -46.19 6.03 -16.06
C CYS A 310 -46.34 6.20 -14.54
N LEU A 311 -45.33 6.72 -13.86
CA LEU A 311 -45.38 7.01 -12.42
C LEU A 311 -46.40 8.14 -12.12
N GLY A 312 -46.46 9.18 -12.94
CA GLY A 312 -47.43 10.23 -12.83
C GLY A 312 -48.87 9.73 -12.99
N SER A 313 -49.08 8.78 -13.93
CA SER A 313 -50.37 8.11 -14.09
C SER A 313 -50.73 7.32 -12.82
N ALA A 314 -49.78 6.59 -12.22
CA ALA A 314 -50.02 5.88 -10.97
C ALA A 314 -50.43 6.84 -9.83
N PHE A 315 -49.68 7.93 -9.65
CA PHE A 315 -50.04 8.94 -8.63
C PHE A 315 -51.41 9.57 -8.86
N LEU A 316 -51.74 9.91 -10.09
CA LEU A 316 -53.06 10.51 -10.46
C LEU A 316 -54.18 9.52 -10.16
N SER A 317 -53.99 8.25 -10.44
CA SER A 317 -54.99 7.21 -10.25
C SER A 317 -55.36 7.01 -8.77
N PHE A 318 -54.47 7.17 -7.82
CA PHE A 318 -54.82 7.11 -6.40
C PHE A 318 -55.85 8.14 -5.95
N PHE A 319 -55.94 9.26 -6.67
CA PHE A 319 -56.88 10.34 -6.34
C PHE A 319 -58.20 10.25 -7.15
N ILE A 320 -58.17 9.63 -8.33
CA ILE A 320 -59.32 9.62 -9.25
C ILE A 320 -60.14 8.34 -9.14
N THR A 321 -59.47 7.19 -8.91
CA THR A 321 -60.12 5.88 -8.96
C THR A 321 -61.03 5.69 -7.75
N PRO A 322 -62.33 5.39 -7.95
CA PRO A 322 -63.28 5.10 -6.86
C PRO A 322 -62.95 3.78 -6.19
N PRO A 323 -63.50 3.54 -4.97
CA PRO A 323 -63.37 2.25 -4.32
C PRO A 323 -63.88 1.10 -5.22
N ALA A 324 -63.08 0.01 -5.32
CA ALA A 324 -63.37 -1.11 -6.18
C ALA A 324 -62.94 -2.43 -5.55
N MET A 325 -63.61 -3.54 -5.98
CA MET A 325 -63.17 -4.88 -5.68
C MET A 325 -62.27 -5.37 -6.77
N ILE A 326 -61.09 -5.87 -6.40
CA ILE A 326 -60.07 -6.32 -7.33
C ILE A 326 -59.94 -7.83 -7.20
N ASP A 327 -59.91 -8.55 -8.29
CA ASP A 327 -59.71 -10.00 -8.31
C ASP A 327 -58.33 -10.37 -7.87
N LYS A 328 -58.19 -11.48 -7.14
CA LYS A 328 -56.86 -11.99 -6.75
C LYS A 328 -56.14 -12.56 -7.99
N PRO A 329 -54.82 -12.53 -8.05
CA PRO A 329 -54.06 -13.25 -9.06
C PRO A 329 -54.28 -14.77 -8.94
N ASP A 330 -54.44 -15.48 -10.07
CA ASP A 330 -54.60 -16.93 -10.09
C ASP A 330 -53.36 -17.66 -9.55
N SER A 331 -52.23 -17.03 -9.61
CA SER A 331 -50.96 -17.51 -9.00
C SER A 331 -51.01 -17.63 -7.47
N ASN A 332 -51.95 -16.94 -6.81
CA ASN A 332 -52.08 -16.98 -5.35
C ASN A 332 -53.10 -18.06 -4.87
N ASN A 333 -52.57 -19.18 -4.42
CA ASN A 333 -53.36 -20.30 -3.85
C ASN A 333 -53.45 -20.30 -2.32
N LEU A 334 -52.89 -19.22 -1.64
CA LEU A 334 -52.86 -19.19 -0.16
C LEU A 334 -54.15 -18.71 0.49
N ILE A 335 -55.02 -18.03 -0.23
CA ILE A 335 -56.31 -17.50 0.26
C ILE A 335 -57.49 -17.97 -0.57
N ASN A 336 -58.65 -18.17 0.09
CA ASN A 336 -59.88 -18.55 -0.55
C ASN A 336 -60.73 -17.36 -1.06
N ASP A 337 -60.40 -16.12 -0.56
CA ASP A 337 -61.08 -14.91 -1.01
C ASP A 337 -60.75 -14.66 -2.51
N THR A 338 -61.77 -14.54 -3.32
CA THR A 338 -61.63 -14.27 -4.76
C THR A 338 -61.46 -12.77 -5.06
N GLN A 339 -61.93 -11.90 -4.17
CA GLN A 339 -61.93 -10.47 -4.34
C GLN A 339 -61.26 -9.72 -3.16
N LEU A 340 -60.52 -8.70 -3.47
CA LEU A 340 -59.71 -7.88 -2.55
C LEU A 340 -60.13 -6.42 -2.66
N ASN A 341 -60.19 -5.70 -1.54
CA ASN A 341 -60.80 -4.36 -1.47
C ASN A 341 -59.79 -3.24 -1.70
N TYR A 342 -60.06 -2.38 -2.69
CA TYR A 342 -59.43 -1.07 -2.85
C TYR A 342 -60.33 0.00 -2.28
N THR A 343 -59.87 0.73 -1.23
CA THR A 343 -60.71 1.62 -0.42
C THR A 343 -60.71 3.09 -0.90
N SER A 344 -59.86 3.45 -1.89
CA SER A 344 -59.57 4.85 -2.18
C SER A 344 -58.97 5.58 -0.97
N LEU A 345 -58.77 6.89 -1.00
CA LEU A 345 -58.21 7.65 0.11
C LEU A 345 -59.10 7.54 1.37
N SER A 346 -58.62 6.80 2.36
CA SER A 346 -59.33 6.54 3.61
C SER A 346 -58.39 6.59 4.83
N SER A 347 -58.75 7.37 5.84
CA SER A 347 -58.01 7.42 7.11
C SER A 347 -58.04 6.11 7.85
N ALA A 348 -59.11 5.34 7.72
CA ALA A 348 -59.21 4.02 8.35
C ALA A 348 -58.23 3.02 7.77
N THR A 349 -58.05 3.00 6.45
CA THR A 349 -57.09 2.17 5.72
C THR A 349 -55.66 2.59 6.05
N LEU A 350 -55.40 3.88 6.16
CA LEU A 350 -54.10 4.39 6.59
C LEU A 350 -53.74 3.87 8.00
N TYR A 351 -54.73 3.92 8.93
CA TYR A 351 -54.53 3.46 10.31
C TYR A 351 -54.31 1.94 10.38
N GLU A 352 -55.02 1.15 9.57
CA GLU A 352 -54.81 -0.28 9.41
C GLU A 352 -53.39 -0.62 8.95
N ASN A 353 -52.85 0.13 7.97
CA ASN A 353 -51.54 -0.09 7.38
C ASN A 353 -50.39 0.58 8.15
N LEU A 354 -50.62 1.26 9.27
CA LEU A 354 -49.60 2.00 9.98
C LEU A 354 -48.52 1.11 10.62
N TYR A 355 -48.95 -0.01 11.24
CA TYR A 355 -48.10 -0.92 12.01
C TYR A 355 -47.78 -2.21 11.24
N PRO A 356 -46.67 -2.90 11.55
CA PRO A 356 -46.26 -4.11 10.86
C PRO A 356 -47.21 -5.29 11.16
N GLN A 357 -47.48 -6.07 10.14
CA GLN A 357 -48.17 -7.36 10.27
C GLN A 357 -47.69 -8.28 9.17
N TYR A 358 -46.72 -9.12 9.47
CA TYR A 358 -46.07 -9.99 8.51
C TYR A 358 -46.98 -11.16 8.14
N GLY A 359 -47.16 -11.38 6.80
CA GLY A 359 -47.94 -12.46 6.20
C GLY A 359 -47.04 -13.53 5.56
N ARG A 360 -47.66 -14.36 4.70
CA ARG A 360 -46.95 -15.34 3.90
C ARG A 360 -46.74 -14.81 2.48
N ASP A 361 -45.57 -15.10 1.91
CA ASP A 361 -45.27 -14.73 0.53
C ASP A 361 -45.81 -15.78 -0.43
N TYR A 362 -46.82 -15.45 -1.22
CA TYR A 362 -47.46 -16.36 -2.16
C TYR A 362 -46.59 -16.65 -3.40
N THR A 363 -45.51 -15.92 -3.61
CA THR A 363 -44.58 -16.13 -4.74
C THR A 363 -43.49 -17.14 -4.42
N THR A 364 -43.37 -17.60 -3.16
CA THR A 364 -42.40 -18.63 -2.73
C THR A 364 -43.05 -20.01 -2.67
N ASN A 365 -42.28 -21.06 -3.07
CA ASN A 365 -42.73 -22.43 -2.95
C ASN A 365 -42.94 -22.79 -1.48
N GLY A 366 -44.23 -22.96 -1.07
CA GLY A 366 -44.61 -23.31 0.30
C GLY A 366 -45.08 -22.11 1.18
N GLY A 367 -45.15 -20.91 0.65
CA GLY A 367 -45.64 -19.72 1.38
C GLY A 367 -44.81 -19.38 2.61
N GLU A 368 -43.56 -19.09 2.44
CA GLU A 368 -42.64 -18.71 3.53
C GLU A 368 -43.14 -17.47 4.29
N MET A 369 -42.95 -17.48 5.62
CA MET A 369 -43.27 -16.32 6.43
C MET A 369 -42.31 -15.17 6.12
N VAL A 370 -42.90 -14.00 5.88
CA VAL A 370 -42.15 -12.77 5.68
C VAL A 370 -41.63 -12.26 7.02
N ASP A 371 -40.40 -11.81 7.05
CA ASP A 371 -39.79 -11.16 8.22
C ASP A 371 -39.23 -9.77 7.90
N PHE A 372 -38.80 -9.03 8.92
CA PHE A 372 -38.21 -7.71 8.76
C PHE A 372 -36.99 -7.73 7.81
N ALA A 373 -36.16 -8.76 7.91
CA ALA A 373 -34.95 -8.87 7.11
C ALA A 373 -35.23 -9.14 5.62
N SER A 374 -36.23 -9.97 5.32
CA SER A 374 -36.64 -10.24 3.94
C SER A 374 -37.26 -9.01 3.27
N VAL A 375 -38.12 -8.26 4.00
CA VAL A 375 -38.68 -7.00 3.51
C VAL A 375 -37.57 -5.98 3.26
N PHE A 376 -36.66 -5.81 4.20
CA PHE A 376 -35.55 -4.90 4.05
C PHE A 376 -34.59 -5.28 2.92
N GLY A 377 -34.35 -6.59 2.74
CA GLY A 377 -33.53 -7.10 1.63
C GLY A 377 -34.10 -6.76 0.25
N VAL A 378 -35.44 -6.89 0.09
CA VAL A 378 -36.17 -6.49 -1.13
C VAL A 378 -36.15 -4.98 -1.32
N LEU A 379 -36.42 -4.21 -0.26
CA LEU A 379 -36.35 -2.75 -0.27
C LEU A 379 -34.97 -2.25 -0.71
N PHE A 380 -33.89 -2.86 -0.16
CA PHE A 380 -32.55 -2.43 -0.45
C PHE A 380 -32.15 -2.60 -1.93
N THR A 381 -32.77 -3.57 -2.65
CA THR A 381 -32.53 -3.72 -4.09
C THR A 381 -32.90 -2.45 -4.86
N GLY A 382 -33.90 -1.70 -4.43
CA GLY A 382 -34.30 -0.41 -5.03
C GLY A 382 -33.33 0.75 -4.75
N VAL A 383 -32.32 0.56 -3.89
CA VAL A 383 -31.33 1.59 -3.56
C VAL A 383 -29.93 1.21 -4.04
N THR A 384 -29.75 0.03 -4.64
CA THR A 384 -28.42 -0.47 -5.09
C THR A 384 -27.91 0.19 -6.37
N GLY A 385 -28.77 0.82 -7.17
CA GLY A 385 -28.45 1.36 -8.48
C GLY A 385 -27.55 2.61 -8.53
N VAL A 386 -27.09 3.14 -7.38
CA VAL A 386 -26.33 4.41 -7.30
C VAL A 386 -24.99 4.36 -8.05
N MET A 387 -24.41 3.17 -8.24
CA MET A 387 -23.14 3.01 -8.96
C MET A 387 -23.28 3.03 -10.50
N ALA A 388 -24.48 2.99 -11.04
CA ALA A 388 -24.72 3.00 -12.50
C ALA A 388 -24.10 4.23 -13.17
N GLY A 389 -24.14 5.41 -12.53
CA GLY A 389 -23.51 6.63 -13.03
C GLY A 389 -21.98 6.58 -13.02
N ALA A 390 -21.39 5.97 -12.00
CA ALA A 390 -19.94 5.79 -11.92
C ALA A 390 -19.42 4.77 -12.94
N ASN A 391 -20.19 3.72 -13.24
CA ASN A 391 -19.85 2.74 -14.27
C ASN A 391 -19.80 3.33 -15.69
N MET A 392 -20.49 4.44 -15.92
CA MET A 392 -20.49 5.19 -17.18
C MET A 392 -19.38 6.27 -17.27
N SER A 393 -18.45 6.32 -16.30
CA SER A 393 -17.41 7.37 -16.19
C SER A 393 -16.63 7.60 -17.48
N GLY A 394 -16.28 6.54 -18.21
CA GLY A 394 -15.54 6.63 -19.48
C GLY A 394 -16.31 7.33 -20.63
N GLU A 395 -17.66 7.38 -20.58
CA GLU A 395 -18.53 7.97 -21.60
C GLU A 395 -18.91 9.45 -21.30
N LEU A 396 -18.58 9.96 -20.10
CA LEU A 396 -18.97 11.29 -19.65
C LEU A 396 -18.03 12.39 -20.15
N LYS A 397 -18.59 13.58 -20.41
CA LYS A 397 -17.80 14.79 -20.77
C LYS A 397 -16.91 15.26 -19.59
N THR A 398 -17.47 15.34 -18.40
CA THR A 398 -16.83 15.83 -17.18
C THR A 398 -17.21 14.91 -16.01
N PRO A 399 -16.54 13.74 -15.85
CA PRO A 399 -16.89 12.75 -14.83
C PRO A 399 -16.91 13.34 -13.41
N GLY A 400 -15.86 14.07 -13.01
CA GLY A 400 -15.71 14.65 -11.67
C GLY A 400 -16.81 15.65 -11.26
N ARG A 401 -17.54 16.26 -12.19
CA ARG A 401 -18.70 17.14 -11.89
C ARG A 401 -20.03 16.40 -12.09
N SER A 402 -20.07 15.56 -13.11
CA SER A 402 -21.30 14.87 -13.53
C SER A 402 -21.72 13.78 -12.55
N ILE A 403 -20.76 13.00 -12.01
CA ILE A 403 -21.06 11.92 -11.09
C ILE A 403 -21.65 12.46 -9.78
N PRO A 404 -21.04 13.42 -9.05
CA PRO A 404 -21.61 13.93 -7.81
C PRO A 404 -23.00 14.54 -8.00
N PHE A 405 -23.14 15.46 -8.96
CA PHE A 405 -24.40 16.16 -9.17
C PHE A 405 -25.51 15.22 -9.64
N GLY A 406 -25.22 14.36 -10.61
CA GLY A 406 -26.22 13.43 -11.17
C GLY A 406 -26.67 12.38 -10.15
N THR A 407 -25.74 11.82 -9.38
CA THR A 407 -26.07 10.76 -8.39
C THR A 407 -26.85 11.32 -7.19
N LEU A 408 -26.43 12.47 -6.64
CA LEU A 408 -27.14 13.09 -5.50
C LEU A 408 -28.54 13.55 -5.87
N THR A 409 -28.71 14.13 -7.06
CA THR A 409 -30.06 14.54 -7.53
C THR A 409 -30.95 13.32 -7.82
N ALA A 410 -30.39 12.25 -8.37
CA ALA A 410 -31.13 11.00 -8.58
C ALA A 410 -31.55 10.35 -7.25
N LEU A 411 -30.66 10.34 -6.25
CA LEU A 411 -30.93 9.82 -4.91
C LEU A 411 -32.10 10.58 -4.26
N LEU A 412 -32.09 11.91 -4.34
CA LEU A 412 -33.16 12.72 -3.80
C LEU A 412 -34.50 12.52 -4.53
N PHE A 413 -34.48 12.45 -5.87
CA PHE A 413 -35.67 12.22 -6.68
C PHE A 413 -36.32 10.89 -6.38
N THR A 414 -35.53 9.80 -6.28
CA THR A 414 -36.05 8.47 -5.98
C THR A 414 -36.54 8.35 -4.55
N ALA A 415 -35.91 9.01 -3.57
CA ALA A 415 -36.36 9.04 -2.18
C ALA A 415 -37.75 9.68 -2.06
N ILE A 416 -37.96 10.84 -2.70
CA ILE A 416 -39.25 11.54 -2.69
C ILE A 416 -40.31 10.65 -3.36
N SER A 417 -40.00 10.03 -4.50
CA SER A 417 -40.93 9.16 -5.22
C SER A 417 -41.35 7.95 -4.40
N TYR A 418 -40.40 7.25 -3.70
CA TYR A 418 -40.71 6.10 -2.88
C TYR A 418 -41.52 6.46 -1.63
N VAL A 419 -41.19 7.57 -0.95
CA VAL A 419 -41.94 8.04 0.21
C VAL A 419 -43.39 8.40 -0.19
N ALA A 420 -43.57 9.15 -1.30
CA ALA A 420 -44.88 9.52 -1.80
C ALA A 420 -45.71 8.28 -2.19
N LEU A 421 -45.07 7.31 -2.91
CA LEU A 421 -45.75 6.08 -3.31
C LEU A 421 -46.15 5.23 -2.10
N SER A 422 -45.26 5.08 -1.11
CA SER A 422 -45.56 4.32 0.12
C SER A 422 -46.71 4.92 0.91
N LEU A 423 -46.76 6.27 1.01
CA LEU A 423 -47.83 6.99 1.71
C LEU A 423 -49.18 6.79 1.01
N LEU A 424 -49.24 7.00 -0.30
CA LEU A 424 -50.47 6.83 -1.08
C LEU A 424 -50.94 5.38 -1.09
N THR A 425 -50.04 4.42 -1.26
CA THR A 425 -50.35 2.97 -1.17
C THR A 425 -50.95 2.59 0.17
N ALA A 426 -50.35 3.08 1.29
CA ALA A 426 -50.85 2.80 2.63
C ALA A 426 -52.24 3.45 2.91
N ALA A 427 -52.51 4.61 2.31
CA ALA A 427 -53.75 5.37 2.51
C ALA A 427 -54.92 4.85 1.66
N THR A 428 -54.65 4.09 0.58
CA THR A 428 -55.72 3.74 -0.40
C THR A 428 -55.99 2.26 -0.54
N CYS A 429 -55.07 1.39 -0.19
CA CYS A 429 -55.14 -0.06 -0.40
C CYS A 429 -55.28 -0.81 0.89
N SER A 430 -56.26 -1.73 0.99
CA SER A 430 -56.42 -2.59 2.16
C SER A 430 -55.22 -3.52 2.33
N ARG A 431 -54.86 -3.88 3.55
CA ARG A 431 -53.72 -4.75 3.83
C ARG A 431 -53.84 -6.11 3.13
N LYS A 432 -55.02 -6.70 3.12
CA LYS A 432 -55.27 -7.94 2.41
C LYS A 432 -54.91 -7.82 0.92
N LEU A 433 -55.22 -6.70 0.26
CA LEU A 433 -54.87 -6.44 -1.12
C LEU A 433 -53.34 -6.40 -1.30
N LEU A 434 -52.65 -5.65 -0.45
CA LEU A 434 -51.18 -5.45 -0.56
C LEU A 434 -50.39 -6.74 -0.31
N GLN A 435 -50.83 -7.61 0.56
CA GLN A 435 -50.18 -8.88 0.87
C GLN A 435 -50.44 -9.98 -0.18
N ASN A 436 -51.55 -9.90 -0.90
CA ASN A 436 -52.02 -10.98 -1.77
C ASN A 436 -52.04 -10.61 -3.27
N ASN A 437 -51.77 -9.37 -3.61
CA ASN A 437 -51.62 -8.91 -5.02
C ASN A 437 -50.50 -7.89 -5.12
N TYR A 438 -49.33 -8.33 -5.60
CA TYR A 438 -48.16 -7.43 -5.73
C TYR A 438 -48.26 -6.50 -6.94
N VAL A 439 -49.12 -6.82 -7.93
CA VAL A 439 -49.37 -6.03 -9.14
C VAL A 439 -50.58 -5.11 -9.00
N TYR A 440 -50.99 -4.81 -7.75
CA TYR A 440 -52.17 -4.03 -7.38
C TYR A 440 -52.35 -2.68 -8.12
N LEU A 441 -51.23 -2.05 -8.52
CA LEU A 441 -51.23 -0.77 -9.26
C LEU A 441 -51.88 -0.85 -10.63
N LEU A 442 -51.88 -2.03 -11.27
CA LEU A 442 -52.46 -2.20 -12.60
C LEU A 442 -53.97 -2.05 -12.63
N PRO A 443 -54.75 -2.77 -11.83
CA PRO A 443 -56.22 -2.61 -11.79
C PRO A 443 -56.70 -1.29 -11.21
N ILE A 444 -55.86 -0.60 -10.41
CA ILE A 444 -56.20 0.68 -9.80
C ILE A 444 -56.01 1.84 -10.80
N ASN A 445 -55.11 1.65 -11.79
CA ASN A 445 -54.74 2.74 -12.69
C ASN A 445 -55.91 3.10 -13.64
N VAL A 446 -56.14 4.40 -13.83
CA VAL A 446 -57.14 4.91 -14.78
C VAL A 446 -56.90 4.38 -16.19
N TRP A 447 -55.65 4.14 -16.55
CA TRP A 447 -55.24 3.56 -17.82
C TRP A 447 -54.20 2.44 -17.64
N PRO A 448 -54.64 1.20 -17.41
CA PRO A 448 -53.77 0.06 -17.06
C PRO A 448 -52.54 -0.11 -17.94
N PRO A 449 -52.57 0.08 -19.30
CA PRO A 449 -51.41 -0.09 -20.14
C PRO A 449 -50.22 0.78 -19.76
N PHE A 450 -50.41 1.95 -19.13
CA PHE A 450 -49.29 2.78 -18.67
C PHE A 450 -48.46 2.08 -17.57
N ILE A 451 -49.14 1.41 -16.63
CA ILE A 451 -48.43 0.66 -15.58
C ILE A 451 -47.68 -0.54 -16.15
N ALA A 452 -48.33 -1.27 -17.10
CA ALA A 452 -47.66 -2.42 -17.77
C ALA A 452 -46.39 -1.98 -18.53
N VAL A 453 -46.48 -0.87 -19.30
CA VAL A 453 -45.32 -0.28 -19.98
C VAL A 453 -44.26 0.17 -18.95
N GLY A 454 -44.69 0.82 -17.87
CA GLY A 454 -43.80 1.26 -16.78
C GLY A 454 -43.05 0.11 -16.14
N MET A 455 -43.74 -0.99 -15.80
CA MET A 455 -43.13 -2.20 -15.24
C MET A 455 -42.06 -2.79 -16.16
N LEU A 456 -42.41 -2.99 -17.45
CA LEU A 456 -41.50 -3.60 -18.43
C LEU A 456 -40.29 -2.70 -18.70
N MET A 457 -40.51 -1.39 -18.86
CA MET A 457 -39.42 -0.45 -19.15
C MET A 457 -38.49 -0.27 -17.95
N ALA A 458 -39.02 -0.16 -16.72
CA ALA A 458 -38.21 -0.01 -15.52
C ALA A 458 -37.29 -1.22 -15.31
N THR A 459 -37.87 -2.42 -15.33
CA THR A 459 -37.12 -3.67 -15.09
C THR A 459 -36.12 -3.95 -16.19
N PHE A 460 -36.54 -3.84 -17.47
CA PHE A 460 -35.65 -4.11 -18.59
C PHE A 460 -34.48 -3.11 -18.66
N SER A 461 -34.73 -1.80 -18.46
CA SER A 461 -33.67 -0.78 -18.47
C SER A 461 -32.69 -0.96 -17.34
N ALA A 462 -33.12 -1.34 -16.13
CA ALA A 462 -32.26 -1.66 -15.00
C ALA A 462 -31.37 -2.88 -15.30
N GLY A 463 -31.97 -3.96 -15.86
CA GLY A 463 -31.24 -5.16 -16.27
C GLY A 463 -30.15 -4.86 -17.31
N LEU A 464 -30.48 -4.04 -18.30
CA LEU A 464 -29.54 -3.59 -19.34
C LEU A 464 -28.40 -2.74 -18.77
N SER A 465 -28.70 -1.80 -17.86
CA SER A 465 -27.69 -0.99 -17.17
C SER A 465 -26.68 -1.85 -16.40
N ASN A 466 -27.16 -2.87 -15.68
CA ASN A 466 -26.33 -3.80 -14.94
C ASN A 466 -25.49 -4.71 -15.86
N LEU A 467 -26.02 -5.18 -16.97
CA LEU A 467 -25.29 -5.99 -17.96
C LEU A 467 -24.14 -5.18 -18.59
N ILE A 468 -24.39 -3.92 -18.95
CA ILE A 468 -23.37 -3.01 -19.46
C ILE A 468 -22.33 -2.74 -18.36
N GLY A 469 -22.77 -2.49 -17.11
CA GLY A 469 -21.89 -2.31 -15.97
C GLY A 469 -20.96 -3.51 -15.73
N ALA A 470 -21.51 -4.73 -15.71
CA ALA A 470 -20.77 -5.98 -15.58
C ALA A 470 -19.67 -6.10 -16.65
N SER A 471 -20.04 -5.90 -17.92
CA SER A 471 -19.09 -6.01 -19.03
C SER A 471 -17.92 -5.02 -18.96
N ARG A 472 -18.17 -3.79 -18.47
CA ARG A 472 -17.13 -2.77 -18.27
C ARG A 472 -16.21 -3.09 -17.11
N VAL A 473 -16.75 -3.63 -16.01
CA VAL A 473 -15.94 -4.09 -14.87
C VAL A 473 -15.06 -5.26 -15.28
N LEU A 474 -15.60 -6.24 -16.04
CA LEU A 474 -14.84 -7.38 -16.52
C LEU A 474 -13.71 -6.97 -17.47
N GLU A 475 -13.97 -6.03 -18.39
CA GLU A 475 -12.94 -5.45 -19.25
C GLU A 475 -11.83 -4.76 -18.43
N ALA A 476 -12.19 -4.01 -17.37
CA ALA A 476 -11.22 -3.33 -16.52
C ALA A 476 -10.35 -4.32 -15.74
N LEU A 477 -10.93 -5.38 -15.17
CA LEU A 477 -10.19 -6.48 -14.53
C LEU A 477 -9.20 -7.15 -15.49
N ALA A 478 -9.62 -7.30 -16.77
CA ALA A 478 -8.77 -7.88 -17.81
C ALA A 478 -7.61 -6.94 -18.21
N LYS A 479 -7.87 -5.63 -18.33
CA LYS A 479 -6.84 -4.61 -18.62
C LYS A 479 -5.77 -4.53 -17.53
N ASP A 480 -6.18 -4.68 -16.28
CA ASP A 480 -5.27 -4.67 -15.12
C ASP A 480 -4.52 -6.00 -14.93
N ASN A 481 -4.75 -6.99 -15.79
CA ASN A 481 -4.08 -8.29 -15.78
C ASN A 481 -4.19 -9.04 -14.45
N ILE A 482 -5.30 -8.84 -13.70
CA ILE A 482 -5.51 -9.41 -12.36
C ILE A 482 -5.49 -10.95 -12.40
N PHE A 483 -6.20 -11.56 -13.36
CA PHE A 483 -6.28 -13.01 -13.54
C PHE A 483 -5.39 -13.54 -14.68
N GLY A 484 -4.38 -12.77 -15.08
CA GLY A 484 -3.40 -13.17 -16.07
C GLY A 484 -4.01 -13.52 -17.44
N PHE A 485 -3.62 -14.70 -17.97
CA PHE A 485 -4.03 -15.13 -19.31
C PHE A 485 -5.54 -15.41 -19.44
N LEU A 486 -6.23 -15.74 -18.32
CA LEU A 486 -7.63 -16.15 -18.31
C LEU A 486 -8.57 -15.04 -18.84
N LEU A 487 -8.34 -13.80 -18.45
CA LEU A 487 -9.17 -12.67 -18.88
C LEU A 487 -8.61 -11.90 -20.08
N ARG A 488 -7.45 -12.26 -20.58
CA ARG A 488 -6.81 -11.58 -21.70
C ARG A 488 -7.69 -11.43 -22.97
N PRO A 489 -8.56 -12.40 -23.36
CA PRO A 489 -9.48 -12.24 -24.49
C PRO A 489 -10.54 -11.15 -24.28
N MET A 490 -10.82 -10.75 -23.03
CA MET A 490 -11.85 -9.76 -22.68
C MET A 490 -11.44 -8.31 -22.99
N VAL A 491 -10.14 -8.06 -23.26
CA VAL A 491 -9.62 -6.72 -23.55
C VAL A 491 -10.03 -6.28 -24.95
N SER A 492 -10.81 -5.20 -25.04
CA SER A 492 -11.25 -4.63 -26.32
C SER A 492 -10.15 -3.85 -27.03
N ARG A 493 -10.04 -4.03 -28.35
CA ARG A 493 -9.21 -3.22 -29.25
C ARG A 493 -9.96 -2.06 -29.90
N SER A 494 -11.29 -2.13 -29.96
CA SER A 494 -12.14 -1.20 -30.70
C SER A 494 -13.06 -0.33 -29.84
N GLY A 495 -12.92 -0.34 -28.53
CA GLY A 495 -13.70 0.52 -27.61
C GLY A 495 -14.96 -0.14 -27.03
N ASN A 496 -15.65 -1.07 -27.71
CA ASN A 496 -16.72 -1.87 -27.14
C ASN A 496 -16.19 -3.29 -26.79
N PRO A 497 -16.30 -3.77 -25.53
CA PRO A 497 -15.76 -5.05 -25.11
C PRO A 497 -16.70 -6.23 -25.45
N VAL A 498 -16.80 -6.56 -26.73
CA VAL A 498 -17.72 -7.60 -27.24
C VAL A 498 -17.59 -8.93 -26.50
N VAL A 499 -16.36 -9.40 -26.27
CA VAL A 499 -16.13 -10.69 -25.58
C VAL A 499 -16.55 -10.61 -24.11
N ALA A 500 -16.30 -9.49 -23.43
CA ALA A 500 -16.74 -9.29 -22.05
C ALA A 500 -18.26 -9.19 -21.94
N VAL A 501 -18.93 -8.57 -22.94
CA VAL A 501 -20.40 -8.53 -23.02
C VAL A 501 -20.97 -9.95 -23.17
N LEU A 502 -20.42 -10.76 -24.09
CA LEU A 502 -20.86 -12.14 -24.29
C LEU A 502 -20.65 -13.01 -23.04
N ALA A 503 -19.51 -12.89 -22.37
CA ALA A 503 -19.24 -13.62 -21.13
C ALA A 503 -20.19 -13.21 -20.00
N SER A 504 -20.43 -11.92 -19.83
CA SER A 504 -21.39 -11.40 -18.83
C SER A 504 -22.80 -11.87 -19.12
N TRP A 505 -23.23 -11.80 -20.39
CA TRP A 505 -24.54 -12.27 -20.84
C TRP A 505 -24.74 -13.77 -20.57
N LEU A 506 -23.72 -14.60 -20.86
CA LEU A 506 -23.78 -16.04 -20.60
C LEU A 506 -23.96 -16.35 -19.10
N LEU A 507 -23.26 -15.63 -18.24
CA LEU A 507 -23.41 -15.77 -16.79
C LEU A 507 -24.79 -15.31 -16.31
N VAL A 508 -25.32 -14.21 -16.85
CA VAL A 508 -26.71 -13.80 -16.59
C VAL A 508 -27.68 -14.90 -16.99
N GLN A 509 -27.46 -15.55 -18.16
CA GLN A 509 -28.32 -16.65 -18.63
C GLN A 509 -28.34 -17.85 -17.68
N VAL A 510 -27.19 -18.16 -17.04
CA VAL A 510 -27.12 -19.20 -16.01
C VAL A 510 -27.89 -18.78 -14.75
N CYS A 511 -27.73 -17.54 -14.30
CA CYS A 511 -28.44 -17.04 -13.11
C CYS A 511 -29.97 -16.96 -13.30
N VAL A 512 -30.44 -16.68 -14.51
CA VAL A 512 -31.86 -16.59 -14.88
C VAL A 512 -32.59 -17.94 -14.79
N ALA A 513 -31.86 -19.07 -14.81
CA ALA A 513 -32.45 -20.39 -14.61
C ALA A 513 -32.95 -20.63 -13.15
N ALA A 514 -32.48 -19.82 -12.18
CA ALA A 514 -33.00 -19.86 -10.81
C ALA A 514 -34.41 -19.27 -10.75
N ASP A 515 -35.32 -19.94 -10.04
CA ASP A 515 -36.77 -19.65 -10.10
C ASP A 515 -37.24 -18.62 -9.04
N SER A 516 -36.54 -18.44 -7.92
CA SER A 516 -37.00 -17.58 -6.83
C SER A 516 -36.44 -16.17 -6.90
N LEU A 517 -37.30 -15.18 -7.25
CA LEU A 517 -36.92 -13.77 -7.36
C LEU A 517 -36.42 -13.19 -6.01
N ASN A 518 -37.12 -13.52 -4.92
CA ASN A 518 -36.80 -12.97 -3.60
C ASN A 518 -35.46 -13.51 -3.03
N ALA A 519 -35.08 -14.76 -3.32
CA ALA A 519 -33.77 -15.30 -2.95
C ALA A 519 -32.64 -14.63 -3.73
N ILE A 520 -32.82 -14.41 -5.04
CA ILE A 520 -31.87 -13.70 -5.89
C ILE A 520 -31.69 -12.24 -5.39
N ALA A 521 -32.79 -11.58 -4.96
CA ALA A 521 -32.77 -10.22 -4.43
C ALA A 521 -31.91 -10.10 -3.15
N GLN A 522 -32.01 -11.08 -2.23
CA GLN A 522 -31.21 -11.09 -1.01
C GLN A 522 -29.71 -11.24 -1.30
N VAL A 523 -29.33 -12.17 -2.17
CA VAL A 523 -27.92 -12.35 -2.60
C VAL A 523 -27.40 -11.08 -3.28
N ASN A 524 -28.19 -10.48 -4.16
CA ASN A 524 -27.88 -9.25 -4.84
C ASN A 524 -27.57 -8.11 -3.85
N SER A 525 -28.42 -7.94 -2.83
CA SER A 525 -28.25 -6.91 -1.81
C SER A 525 -26.96 -7.09 -1.03
N VAL A 526 -26.63 -8.31 -0.61
CA VAL A 526 -25.38 -8.61 0.15
C VAL A 526 -24.15 -8.29 -0.72
N LEU A 527 -24.13 -8.66 -1.98
CA LEU A 527 -23.00 -8.39 -2.88
C LEU A 527 -22.79 -6.89 -3.12
N PHE A 528 -23.88 -6.12 -3.33
CA PHE A 528 -23.77 -4.67 -3.48
C PHE A 528 -23.33 -3.96 -2.19
N ILE A 529 -23.88 -4.33 -1.02
CA ILE A 529 -23.48 -3.73 0.25
C ILE A 529 -21.99 -4.04 0.55
N THR A 530 -21.49 -5.24 0.20
CA THR A 530 -20.06 -5.57 0.30
C THR A 530 -19.20 -4.62 -0.53
N SER A 531 -19.64 -4.30 -1.75
CA SER A 531 -18.94 -3.33 -2.60
C SER A 531 -19.01 -1.90 -2.04
N TYR A 532 -20.11 -1.53 -1.38
CA TYR A 532 -20.25 -0.24 -0.69
C TYR A 532 -19.32 -0.13 0.52
N CYS A 533 -19.19 -1.20 1.31
CA CYS A 533 -18.20 -1.30 2.37
C CYS A 533 -16.78 -1.02 1.85
N ALA A 534 -16.43 -1.62 0.72
CA ALA A 534 -15.11 -1.47 0.13
C ALA A 534 -14.82 -0.04 -0.34
N ILE A 535 -15.80 0.64 -0.92
CA ILE A 535 -15.64 2.04 -1.35
C ILE A 535 -15.44 2.96 -0.13
N ASN A 536 -16.25 2.77 0.90
CA ASN A 536 -16.12 3.55 2.14
C ASN A 536 -14.77 3.29 2.81
N LEU A 537 -14.30 2.02 2.82
CA LEU A 537 -12.99 1.65 3.34
C LEU A 537 -11.85 2.27 2.52
N ALA A 538 -11.95 2.24 1.18
CA ALA A 538 -10.97 2.85 0.28
C ALA A 538 -10.86 4.36 0.52
N CYS A 539 -12.00 5.04 0.63
CA CYS A 539 -12.04 6.48 0.86
C CYS A 539 -11.51 6.87 2.25
N LEU A 540 -11.91 6.13 3.28
CA LEU A 540 -11.40 6.27 4.65
C LEU A 540 -9.88 6.07 4.70
N GLY A 541 -9.37 5.04 4.01
CA GLY A 541 -7.94 4.74 3.95
C GLY A 541 -7.13 5.85 3.30
N LEU A 542 -7.60 6.46 2.20
CA LEU A 542 -6.93 7.59 1.54
C LEU A 542 -6.82 8.82 2.46
N ASP A 543 -7.88 9.12 3.19
CA ASP A 543 -7.91 10.27 4.10
C ASP A 543 -7.02 10.04 5.33
N LEU A 544 -7.10 8.86 5.95
CA LEU A 544 -6.26 8.48 7.09
C LEU A 544 -4.77 8.37 6.73
N ALA A 545 -4.44 7.95 5.51
CA ALA A 545 -3.06 7.93 5.00
C ALA A 545 -2.50 9.34 4.79
N SER A 546 -3.35 10.37 4.86
CA SER A 546 -2.98 11.78 4.56
C SER A 546 -2.25 11.88 3.21
N ALA A 547 -2.74 11.17 2.20
CA ALA A 547 -2.11 11.11 0.89
C ALA A 547 -2.10 12.51 0.26
N PRO A 548 -0.92 13.09 -0.07
CA PRO A 548 -0.83 14.47 -0.56
C PRO A 548 -1.53 14.68 -1.92
N ASN A 549 -1.75 13.60 -2.66
CA ASN A 549 -2.45 13.61 -3.94
C ASN A 549 -3.97 13.40 -3.80
N PHE A 550 -4.48 13.09 -2.61
CA PHE A 550 -5.91 13.01 -2.37
C PHE A 550 -6.47 14.41 -2.07
N ARG A 551 -6.97 15.08 -3.11
CA ARG A 551 -7.50 16.45 -3.09
C ARG A 551 -8.87 16.52 -3.77
N PRO A 552 -9.92 15.89 -3.22
CA PRO A 552 -11.24 15.88 -3.84
C PRO A 552 -11.78 17.31 -3.96
N THR A 553 -12.38 17.64 -5.09
CA THR A 553 -13.08 18.92 -5.27
C THR A 553 -14.45 18.92 -4.60
N PHE A 554 -14.95 17.76 -4.21
CA PHE A 554 -16.18 17.60 -3.44
C PHE A 554 -15.95 17.97 -1.97
N LYS A 555 -16.60 19.04 -1.48
CA LYS A 555 -16.34 19.65 -0.16
C LYS A 555 -17.08 18.99 1.02
N HIS A 556 -18.14 18.22 0.75
CA HIS A 556 -19.00 17.61 1.79
C HIS A 556 -18.56 16.20 2.17
N PHE A 557 -17.27 15.96 2.21
CA PHE A 557 -16.64 14.70 2.55
C PHE A 557 -15.74 14.88 3.77
N SER A 558 -15.71 13.87 4.63
CA SER A 558 -14.77 13.75 5.75
C SER A 558 -14.54 12.28 6.09
N TRP A 559 -13.44 11.97 6.79
CA TRP A 559 -13.18 10.61 7.29
C TRP A 559 -14.36 10.04 8.11
N LEU A 560 -15.08 10.89 8.85
CA LEU A 560 -16.24 10.49 9.66
C LEU A 560 -17.40 10.02 8.78
N THR A 561 -17.68 10.68 7.65
CA THR A 561 -18.75 10.26 6.72
C THR A 561 -18.47 8.90 6.12
N SER A 562 -17.22 8.63 5.74
CA SER A 562 -16.82 7.32 5.24
C SER A 562 -16.85 6.24 6.33
N LEU A 563 -16.47 6.58 7.56
CA LEU A 563 -16.55 5.65 8.69
C LEU A 563 -18.00 5.27 9.01
N ILE A 564 -18.91 6.24 9.06
CA ILE A 564 -20.35 5.98 9.27
C ILE A 564 -20.91 5.10 8.14
N GLY A 565 -20.55 5.40 6.88
CA GLY A 565 -20.92 4.59 5.73
C GLY A 565 -20.40 3.15 5.84
N LEU A 566 -19.15 2.96 6.24
CA LEU A 566 -18.52 1.66 6.42
C LEU A 566 -19.20 0.84 7.52
N VAL A 567 -19.37 1.42 8.71
CA VAL A 567 -19.99 0.76 9.86
C VAL A 567 -21.47 0.46 9.58
N GLY A 568 -22.18 1.40 8.94
CA GLY A 568 -23.58 1.21 8.54
C GLY A 568 -23.75 0.08 7.53
N CYS A 569 -22.93 0.02 6.49
CA CYS A 569 -22.94 -1.09 5.52
C CYS A 569 -22.61 -2.43 6.20
N ALA A 570 -21.59 -2.48 7.07
CA ALA A 570 -21.23 -3.70 7.78
C ALA A 570 -22.38 -4.18 8.70
N ALA A 571 -23.02 -3.28 9.45
CA ALA A 571 -24.16 -3.60 10.28
C ALA A 571 -25.32 -4.14 9.43
N LEU A 572 -25.61 -3.54 8.27
CA LEU A 572 -26.68 -3.98 7.37
C LEU A 572 -26.46 -5.39 6.83
N ILE A 573 -25.24 -5.71 6.37
CA ILE A 573 -24.93 -7.04 5.82
C ILE A 573 -25.25 -8.13 6.85
N PHE A 574 -24.80 -7.96 8.10
CA PHE A 574 -25.02 -8.94 9.16
C PHE A 574 -26.47 -8.98 9.64
N SER A 575 -27.21 -7.84 9.59
CA SER A 575 -28.62 -7.78 9.98
C SER A 575 -29.54 -8.45 8.95
N LEU A 576 -29.21 -8.39 7.65
CA LEU A 576 -30.03 -8.98 6.59
C LEU A 576 -30.01 -10.51 6.62
N ARG A 577 -28.85 -11.09 6.42
CA ARG A 577 -28.65 -12.54 6.40
C ARG A 577 -27.21 -12.87 6.78
N PRO A 578 -26.94 -13.19 8.05
CA PRO A 578 -25.57 -13.43 8.53
C PRO A 578 -24.85 -14.56 7.79
N LEU A 579 -25.58 -15.59 7.34
CA LEU A 579 -24.99 -16.70 6.58
C LEU A 579 -24.45 -16.22 5.22
N TYR A 580 -25.21 -15.43 4.46
CA TYR A 580 -24.77 -14.87 3.19
C TYR A 580 -23.66 -13.83 3.38
N ALA A 581 -23.70 -13.06 4.48
CA ALA A 581 -22.65 -12.14 4.88
C ALA A 581 -21.31 -12.85 5.11
N CYS A 582 -21.33 -13.92 5.91
CA CYS A 582 -20.16 -14.76 6.17
C CYS A 582 -19.65 -15.42 4.87
N GLY A 583 -20.55 -15.90 4.02
CA GLY A 583 -20.21 -16.46 2.71
C GLY A 583 -19.52 -15.45 1.79
N ALA A 584 -20.04 -14.23 1.69
CA ALA A 584 -19.42 -13.15 0.89
C ALA A 584 -18.07 -12.71 1.45
N ALA A 585 -17.95 -12.60 2.78
CA ALA A 585 -16.67 -12.27 3.43
C ALA A 585 -15.62 -13.37 3.22
N LEU A 586 -16.02 -14.64 3.34
CA LEU A 586 -15.14 -15.79 3.08
C LEU A 586 -14.70 -15.82 1.61
N ALA A 587 -15.64 -15.63 0.67
CA ALA A 587 -15.33 -15.57 -0.75
C ALA A 587 -14.36 -14.40 -1.07
N CYS A 588 -14.57 -13.22 -0.49
CA CYS A 588 -13.68 -12.08 -0.63
C CYS A 588 -12.28 -12.39 -0.09
N SER A 589 -12.19 -12.92 1.13
CA SER A 589 -10.91 -13.26 1.75
C SER A 589 -10.16 -14.35 1.00
N SER A 590 -10.85 -15.40 0.53
CA SER A 590 -10.24 -16.45 -0.28
C SER A 590 -9.74 -15.94 -1.64
N LEU A 591 -10.48 -15.02 -2.27
CA LEU A 591 -10.04 -14.36 -3.49
C LEU A 591 -8.82 -13.47 -3.27
N VAL A 592 -8.77 -12.70 -2.18
CA VAL A 592 -7.59 -11.87 -1.83
C VAL A 592 -6.36 -12.76 -1.67
N VAL A 593 -6.48 -13.87 -0.92
CA VAL A 593 -5.38 -14.82 -0.72
C VAL A 593 -4.96 -15.46 -2.06
N ALA A 594 -5.92 -15.91 -2.87
CA ALA A 594 -5.64 -16.50 -4.17
C ALA A 594 -4.94 -15.51 -5.11
N LEU A 595 -5.40 -14.25 -5.15
CA LEU A 595 -4.78 -13.20 -5.97
C LEU A 595 -3.39 -12.81 -5.46
N HIS A 596 -3.14 -12.83 -4.16
CA HIS A 596 -1.82 -12.59 -3.60
C HIS A 596 -0.76 -13.56 -4.14
N PHE A 597 -1.11 -14.85 -4.26
CA PHE A 597 -0.19 -15.88 -4.75
C PHE A 597 -0.18 -16.06 -6.27
N LEU A 598 -1.30 -15.82 -6.95
CA LEU A 598 -1.50 -16.19 -8.35
C LEU A 598 -1.52 -15.00 -9.31
N SER A 599 -1.72 -13.76 -8.82
CA SER A 599 -1.88 -12.61 -9.71
C SER A 599 -0.55 -12.09 -10.23
N PRO A 600 -0.34 -12.03 -11.56
CA PRO A 600 0.85 -11.39 -12.12
C PRO A 600 0.87 -9.87 -11.92
N ALA A 601 -0.26 -9.24 -11.66
CA ALA A 601 -0.36 -7.80 -11.41
C ALA A 601 0.31 -7.39 -10.09
N ALA A 602 0.37 -8.27 -9.08
CA ALA A 602 1.01 -7.97 -7.79
C ALA A 602 2.52 -7.69 -7.92
N ALA A 603 3.17 -8.19 -8.98
CA ALA A 603 4.59 -7.97 -9.25
C ALA A 603 4.89 -6.67 -10.04
N GLU A 604 3.86 -5.96 -10.55
CA GLU A 604 4.07 -4.74 -11.33
C GLU A 604 4.20 -3.50 -10.44
N PRO A 605 5.24 -2.65 -10.64
CA PRO A 605 5.47 -1.44 -9.81
C PRO A 605 4.46 -0.31 -10.06
N LYS A 606 3.47 -0.50 -10.93
CA LYS A 606 2.45 0.52 -11.28
C LYS A 606 1.40 0.74 -10.19
N TRP A 607 1.32 -0.14 -9.21
CA TRP A 607 0.29 -0.10 -8.19
C TRP A 607 0.78 0.63 -6.94
N GLY A 608 0.11 1.70 -6.56
CA GLY A 608 0.27 2.31 -5.24
C GLY A 608 -0.28 1.39 -4.15
N SER A 609 0.46 1.18 -3.08
CA SER A 609 0.00 0.39 -1.94
C SER A 609 -0.49 1.30 -0.82
N LEU A 610 -1.80 1.26 -0.52
CA LEU A 610 -2.38 1.97 0.61
C LEU A 610 -1.73 1.52 1.94
N SER A 611 -1.42 0.24 2.07
CA SER A 611 -0.73 -0.30 3.25
C SER A 611 0.63 0.36 3.45
N GLN A 612 1.41 0.56 2.38
CA GLN A 612 2.69 1.28 2.44
C GLN A 612 2.52 2.75 2.84
N ALA A 613 1.49 3.42 2.31
CA ALA A 613 1.19 4.81 2.68
C ALA A 613 0.80 4.93 4.17
N LEU A 614 -0.02 4.02 4.68
CA LEU A 614 -0.40 3.95 6.10
C LEU A 614 0.79 3.63 6.99
N ILE A 615 1.64 2.66 6.60
CA ILE A 615 2.89 2.32 7.30
C ILE A 615 3.79 3.55 7.36
N PHE A 616 4.01 4.24 6.24
CA PHE A 616 4.82 5.46 6.19
C PHE A 616 4.29 6.53 7.15
N HIS A 617 2.97 6.78 7.14
CA HIS A 617 2.34 7.75 8.03
C HIS A 617 2.53 7.38 9.51
N GLN A 618 2.32 6.11 9.87
CA GLN A 618 2.48 5.61 11.23
C GLN A 618 3.95 5.63 11.68
N VAL A 619 4.88 5.16 10.83
CA VAL A 619 6.31 5.18 11.13
C VAL A 619 6.78 6.61 11.37
N ARG A 620 6.42 7.57 10.51
CA ARG A 620 6.75 8.98 10.71
C ARG A 620 6.20 9.51 12.04
N LYS A 621 4.94 9.22 12.35
CA LYS A 621 4.29 9.66 13.59
C LYS A 621 4.99 9.08 14.81
N TYR A 622 5.31 7.79 14.82
CA TYR A 622 5.98 7.14 15.94
C TYR A 622 7.43 7.60 16.08
N LEU A 623 8.16 7.81 14.98
CA LEU A 623 9.52 8.36 15.03
C LEU A 623 9.57 9.75 15.62
N LEU A 624 8.57 10.61 15.34
CA LEU A 624 8.46 11.94 15.93
C LEU A 624 8.07 11.91 17.43
N LEU A 625 7.31 10.88 17.84
CA LEU A 625 6.94 10.67 19.25
C LEU A 625 8.06 10.03 20.07
N LEU A 626 9.02 9.37 19.42
CA LEU A 626 10.15 8.74 20.08
C LEU A 626 11.14 9.80 20.55
N ASP A 627 11.15 10.11 21.84
CA ASP A 627 11.99 11.17 22.42
C ASP A 627 13.37 10.62 22.83
N PRO A 628 14.48 11.05 22.18
CA PRO A 628 15.82 10.61 22.50
C PRO A 628 16.29 11.03 23.92
N ARG A 629 15.61 11.99 24.56
CA ARG A 629 15.94 12.45 25.91
C ARG A 629 15.39 11.51 27.00
N ARG A 630 14.52 10.57 26.65
CA ARG A 630 13.87 9.61 27.55
C ARG A 630 14.41 8.19 27.42
N GLU A 631 15.65 8.06 26.91
CA GLU A 631 16.30 6.75 26.88
C GLU A 631 16.54 6.25 28.31
N HIS A 632 16.11 5.02 28.58
CA HIS A 632 16.33 4.36 29.85
C HIS A 632 17.04 3.02 29.62
N VAL A 633 18.07 2.75 30.40
CA VAL A 633 18.93 1.55 30.28
C VAL A 633 18.12 0.23 30.29
N LYS A 634 17.03 0.17 31.06
CA LYS A 634 16.12 -0.98 31.10
C LYS A 634 15.54 -1.39 29.75
N PHE A 635 15.33 -0.44 28.83
CA PHE A 635 14.74 -0.66 27.50
C PHE A 635 15.78 -0.54 26.38
N TRP A 636 17.05 -0.50 26.74
CA TRP A 636 18.13 -0.44 25.79
C TRP A 636 18.08 -1.63 24.81
N ARG A 637 18.33 -1.36 23.56
CA ARG A 637 18.44 -2.33 22.48
C ARG A 637 19.68 -2.01 21.64
N PRO A 638 20.43 -3.02 21.18
CA PRO A 638 21.56 -2.77 20.30
C PRO A 638 21.14 -2.05 19.04
N GLN A 639 21.71 -0.88 18.79
CA GLN A 639 21.51 -0.10 17.56
C GLN A 639 22.83 -0.08 16.80
N MET A 640 22.95 -0.95 15.78
CA MET A 640 24.21 -1.32 15.17
C MET A 640 24.40 -0.70 13.80
N LEU A 641 25.59 -0.14 13.55
CA LEU A 641 26.11 0.25 12.25
C LEU A 641 27.28 -0.68 11.91
N LEU A 642 27.11 -1.51 10.88
CA LEU A 642 28.18 -2.37 10.37
C LEU A 642 28.80 -1.71 9.14
N LEU A 643 30.07 -1.34 9.23
CA LEU A 643 30.83 -0.79 8.10
C LEU A 643 31.58 -1.90 7.39
N ILE A 644 31.27 -2.13 6.11
CA ILE A 644 31.87 -3.20 5.31
C ILE A 644 32.40 -2.68 3.97
N ALA A 645 33.51 -3.24 3.51
CA ALA A 645 34.08 -2.95 2.21
C ALA A 645 33.40 -3.75 1.09
N SER A 646 33.16 -5.05 1.30
CA SER A 646 32.47 -5.92 0.34
C SER A 646 31.62 -6.97 1.07
N PRO A 647 30.36 -7.14 0.68
CA PRO A 647 29.48 -8.14 1.29
C PRO A 647 29.90 -9.58 0.95
N ARG A 648 30.62 -9.82 -0.16
CA ARG A 648 31.15 -11.15 -0.53
C ARG A 648 32.07 -11.74 0.53
N GLN A 649 32.82 -10.87 1.22
CA GLN A 649 33.77 -11.26 2.27
C GLN A 649 33.11 -11.28 3.65
N ALA A 650 32.05 -10.49 3.84
CA ALA A 650 31.45 -10.21 5.13
C ALA A 650 30.12 -10.95 5.36
N ALA A 651 29.71 -11.86 4.48
CA ALA A 651 28.40 -12.51 4.58
C ALA A 651 28.15 -13.19 5.96
N PRO A 652 29.07 -13.98 6.54
CA PRO A 652 28.86 -14.54 7.88
C PRO A 652 28.78 -13.48 8.99
N LEU A 653 29.51 -12.38 8.84
CA LEU A 653 29.47 -11.25 9.78
C LEU A 653 28.14 -10.49 9.69
N ILE A 654 27.62 -10.27 8.50
CA ILE A 654 26.30 -9.63 8.28
C ILE A 654 25.22 -10.46 8.97
N ASP A 655 25.24 -11.76 8.80
CA ASP A 655 24.27 -12.68 9.38
C ASP A 655 24.38 -12.74 10.92
N PHE A 656 25.59 -12.80 11.45
CA PHE A 656 25.84 -12.70 12.87
C PHE A 656 25.30 -11.40 13.50
N VAL A 657 25.56 -10.25 12.88
CA VAL A 657 25.07 -8.96 13.38
C VAL A 657 23.54 -8.88 13.32
N ASN A 658 22.94 -9.53 12.34
CA ASN A 658 21.48 -9.65 12.27
C ASN A 658 20.91 -10.39 13.48
N ASP A 659 21.58 -11.41 13.99
CA ASP A 659 21.20 -12.11 15.23
C ASP A 659 21.49 -11.25 16.47
N GLN A 660 22.65 -10.60 16.52
CA GLN A 660 23.11 -9.79 17.63
C GLN A 660 22.20 -8.57 17.90
N LYS A 661 21.58 -7.97 16.87
CA LYS A 661 20.70 -6.80 17.06
C LYS A 661 19.44 -7.08 17.87
N LYS A 662 18.93 -8.32 17.88
CA LYS A 662 17.72 -8.77 18.61
C LYS A 662 16.58 -7.75 18.64
N GLY A 663 16.08 -7.35 17.47
CA GLY A 663 14.99 -6.38 17.35
C GLY A 663 15.39 -4.90 17.57
N GLY A 664 16.68 -4.61 17.61
CA GLY A 664 17.24 -3.26 17.52
C GLY A 664 17.43 -2.81 16.07
N LEU A 665 18.01 -1.63 15.90
CA LEU A 665 18.36 -1.08 14.59
C LEU A 665 19.60 -1.78 14.02
N PHE A 666 19.58 -2.14 12.75
CA PHE A 666 20.74 -2.63 12.02
C PHE A 666 20.89 -1.84 10.72
N VAL A 667 22.01 -1.16 10.57
CA VAL A 667 22.38 -0.42 9.37
C VAL A 667 23.66 -0.99 8.82
N ILE A 668 23.67 -1.33 7.54
CA ILE A 668 24.86 -1.71 6.78
C ILE A 668 25.36 -0.47 6.07
N GLY A 669 26.57 -0.03 6.42
CA GLY A 669 27.22 1.12 5.81
C GLY A 669 28.31 0.71 4.84
N HIS A 670 28.30 1.28 3.64
CA HIS A 670 29.38 1.10 2.65
C HIS A 670 29.85 2.46 2.16
N VAL A 671 31.16 2.62 2.10
CA VAL A 671 31.80 3.84 1.57
C VAL A 671 32.42 3.56 0.22
N ARG A 672 31.99 4.29 -0.79
CA ARG A 672 32.63 4.35 -2.11
C ARG A 672 33.50 5.60 -2.19
N VAL A 673 34.78 5.42 -2.52
CA VAL A 673 35.67 6.54 -2.72
C VAL A 673 35.45 7.14 -4.10
N GLY A 674 35.20 8.44 -4.16
CA GLY A 674 34.94 9.18 -5.40
C GLY A 674 34.33 10.56 -5.15
N GLN A 675 34.10 11.29 -6.23
CA GLN A 675 33.43 12.58 -6.25
C GLN A 675 32.25 12.55 -7.22
N LEU A 676 31.29 13.46 -7.07
CA LEU A 676 30.20 13.65 -8.02
C LEU A 676 30.73 14.46 -9.22
N ASP A 677 30.75 13.84 -10.38
CA ASP A 677 31.27 14.41 -11.62
C ASP A 677 30.20 15.02 -12.54
N GLY A 678 28.96 15.12 -12.07
CA GLY A 678 27.83 15.68 -12.83
C GLY A 678 27.22 14.75 -13.87
N THR A 679 27.76 13.54 -14.07
CA THR A 679 27.20 12.54 -15.03
C THR A 679 26.04 11.74 -14.46
N GLY A 680 25.84 11.76 -13.15
CA GLY A 680 24.76 11.06 -12.43
C GLY A 680 25.20 10.58 -11.04
N ASP A 681 24.29 9.97 -10.30
CA ASP A 681 24.60 9.36 -9.01
C ASP A 681 25.16 7.94 -9.20
N PRO A 682 26.46 7.71 -8.92
CA PRO A 682 27.08 6.39 -9.08
C PRO A 682 26.56 5.38 -8.05
N LEU A 683 25.98 5.84 -6.94
CA LEU A 683 25.44 4.96 -5.88
C LEU A 683 24.04 4.44 -6.22
N ALA A 684 23.26 5.13 -7.03
CA ALA A 684 21.89 4.74 -7.36
C ALA A 684 21.80 3.36 -8.04
N ALA A 685 22.77 3.04 -8.89
CA ALA A 685 22.86 1.73 -9.53
C ALA A 685 23.23 0.63 -8.52
N GLU A 686 24.16 0.91 -7.61
CA GLU A 686 24.65 -0.04 -6.60
C GLU A 686 23.58 -0.31 -5.54
N HIS A 687 22.82 0.69 -5.13
CA HIS A 687 21.78 0.57 -4.10
C HIS A 687 20.76 -0.53 -4.42
N LYS A 688 20.37 -0.72 -5.68
CA LYS A 688 19.46 -1.78 -6.12
C LYS A 688 20.04 -3.19 -5.83
N TYR A 689 21.34 -3.35 -6.00
CA TYR A 689 22.02 -4.64 -5.72
C TYR A 689 22.15 -4.89 -4.22
N TRP A 690 22.38 -3.85 -3.42
CA TRP A 690 22.38 -3.96 -1.98
C TRP A 690 21.01 -4.37 -1.41
N LEU A 691 19.91 -3.85 -1.94
CA LEU A 691 18.56 -4.28 -1.56
C LEU A 691 18.32 -5.74 -1.93
N LYS A 692 18.72 -6.18 -3.14
CA LYS A 692 18.65 -7.60 -3.52
C LYS A 692 19.50 -8.50 -2.61
N LEU A 693 20.64 -8.00 -2.14
CA LEU A 693 21.49 -8.70 -1.20
C LEU A 693 20.80 -8.94 0.15
N ILE A 694 20.15 -7.94 0.70
CA ILE A 694 19.37 -8.06 1.94
C ILE A 694 18.29 -9.13 1.80
N ASP A 695 17.56 -9.10 0.67
CA ASP A 695 16.52 -10.09 0.38
C ASP A 695 17.11 -11.50 0.25
N HIS A 696 18.25 -11.64 -0.44
CA HIS A 696 18.95 -12.92 -0.62
C HIS A 696 19.44 -13.50 0.70
N LEU A 697 20.12 -12.71 1.53
CA LEU A 697 20.60 -13.09 2.85
C LEU A 697 19.48 -13.20 3.91
N ARG A 698 18.24 -12.78 3.58
CA ARG A 698 17.09 -12.72 4.49
C ARG A 698 17.37 -11.91 5.76
N VAL A 699 18.22 -10.91 5.66
CA VAL A 699 18.64 -10.04 6.75
C VAL A 699 17.68 -8.85 6.88
N LYS A 700 17.33 -8.46 8.10
CA LYS A 700 16.51 -7.27 8.36
C LYS A 700 17.42 -6.08 8.70
N ALA A 701 17.95 -5.44 7.68
CA ALA A 701 18.87 -4.30 7.80
C ALA A 701 18.46 -3.16 6.86
N PHE A 702 18.86 -1.95 7.22
CA PHE A 702 18.86 -0.79 6.33
C PHE A 702 20.22 -0.67 5.67
N VAL A 703 20.29 -0.15 4.46
CA VAL A 703 21.54 0.08 3.73
C VAL A 703 21.74 1.57 3.54
N GLU A 704 22.91 2.04 3.94
CA GLU A 704 23.36 3.41 3.75
C GLU A 704 24.67 3.43 2.97
N LEU A 705 24.63 4.02 1.78
CA LEU A 705 25.78 4.17 0.92
C LEU A 705 26.30 5.61 0.99
N CYS A 706 27.61 5.78 1.10
CA CYS A 706 28.24 7.08 1.16
C CYS A 706 29.31 7.22 0.08
N LEU A 707 29.23 8.29 -0.70
CA LEU A 707 30.30 8.72 -1.60
C LEU A 707 31.15 9.77 -0.88
N ALA A 708 32.46 9.54 -0.78
CA ALA A 708 33.37 10.42 -0.08
C ALA A 708 34.77 10.37 -0.69
N GLU A 709 35.59 11.36 -0.43
CA GLU A 709 36.99 11.45 -0.94
C GLU A 709 37.92 10.42 -0.30
N SER A 710 37.64 10.01 0.95
CA SER A 710 38.39 8.97 1.66
C SER A 710 37.43 8.06 2.42
N VAL A 711 37.91 6.84 2.73
CA VAL A 711 37.14 5.87 3.53
C VAL A 711 36.87 6.43 4.93
N ARG A 712 37.81 7.13 5.52
CA ARG A 712 37.68 7.76 6.83
C ARG A 712 36.57 8.82 6.84
N SER A 713 36.57 9.73 5.86
CA SER A 713 35.54 10.76 5.73
C SER A 713 34.15 10.15 5.57
N GLY A 714 34.01 9.13 4.70
CA GLY A 714 32.75 8.43 4.52
C GLY A 714 32.28 7.67 5.76
N ALA A 715 33.20 7.01 6.48
CA ALA A 715 32.89 6.34 7.75
C ALA A 715 32.44 7.32 8.83
N ALA A 716 33.06 8.51 8.91
CA ALA A 716 32.67 9.58 9.82
C ALA A 716 31.26 10.13 9.48
N HIS A 717 30.95 10.31 8.19
CA HIS A 717 29.63 10.71 7.73
C HIS A 717 28.57 9.66 8.12
N LEU A 718 28.79 8.39 7.79
CA LEU A 718 27.88 7.30 8.15
C LEU A 718 27.69 7.20 9.67
N THR A 719 28.77 7.29 10.45
CA THR A 719 28.70 7.23 11.91
C THR A 719 27.83 8.33 12.51
N ARG A 720 27.84 9.55 11.94
CA ARG A 720 27.05 10.69 12.44
C ARG A 720 25.63 10.76 11.88
N LEU A 721 25.42 10.42 10.61
CA LEU A 721 24.21 10.71 9.87
C LEU A 721 23.24 9.53 9.79
N SER A 722 23.71 8.28 9.92
CA SER A 722 22.84 7.11 9.84
C SER A 722 21.75 7.12 10.89
N GLY A 723 20.52 6.76 10.46
CA GLY A 723 19.33 6.71 11.28
C GLY A 723 18.55 8.02 11.38
N LEU A 724 17.32 7.94 11.90
CA LEU A 724 16.38 9.07 12.01
C LEU A 724 15.89 9.26 13.45
N GLY A 725 15.89 10.50 13.92
CA GLY A 725 15.38 10.85 15.25
C GLY A 725 16.12 10.15 16.38
N ALA A 726 15.41 9.43 17.23
CA ALA A 726 15.96 8.60 18.30
C ALA A 726 16.48 7.24 17.82
N MET A 727 16.12 6.80 16.61
CA MET A 727 16.64 5.55 16.02
C MET A 727 17.97 5.84 15.31
N LYS A 728 19.06 5.91 16.08
CA LYS A 728 20.43 6.10 15.59
C LYS A 728 21.35 5.02 16.11
N PRO A 729 22.26 4.48 15.31
CA PRO A 729 23.26 3.53 15.79
C PRO A 729 24.04 4.07 16.99
N ASP A 730 24.14 3.28 18.06
CA ASP A 730 24.93 3.54 19.24
C ASP A 730 26.27 2.75 19.25
N THR A 731 26.33 1.72 18.43
CA THR A 731 27.47 0.79 18.33
C THR A 731 27.89 0.63 16.87
N VAL A 732 29.17 0.86 16.59
CA VAL A 732 29.77 0.71 15.26
C VAL A 732 30.62 -0.54 15.23
N LEU A 733 30.34 -1.43 14.27
CA LEU A 733 31.10 -2.64 14.03
C LEU A 733 31.96 -2.45 12.78
N LEU A 734 33.23 -2.86 12.90
CA LEU A 734 34.23 -2.81 11.83
C LEU A 734 34.82 -4.19 11.63
N GLY A 735 35.01 -4.61 10.38
CA GLY A 735 35.86 -5.76 10.08
C GLY A 735 37.32 -5.46 10.47
N PHE A 736 38.02 -6.46 11.05
CA PHE A 736 39.43 -6.31 11.39
C PHE A 736 40.28 -6.19 10.12
N ARG A 737 41.35 -5.41 10.20
CA ARG A 737 42.33 -5.21 9.11
C ARG A 737 43.26 -6.41 8.99
N ASP A 738 42.81 -7.53 8.47
CA ASP A 738 43.58 -8.74 8.32
C ASP A 738 44.58 -8.74 7.16
N TYR A 739 45.66 -9.52 7.30
CA TYR A 739 46.67 -9.76 6.26
C TYR A 739 46.33 -10.92 5.33
N VAL A 740 45.30 -11.70 5.66
CA VAL A 740 44.84 -12.84 4.88
C VAL A 740 44.04 -12.39 3.65
N THR A 741 44.18 -13.12 2.55
CA THR A 741 43.36 -12.91 1.36
C THR A 741 41.91 -13.25 1.70
N PRO A 742 40.97 -12.37 1.45
CA PRO A 742 39.59 -12.59 1.81
C PRO A 742 38.94 -13.70 0.97
N ARG A 743 38.11 -14.53 1.58
CA ARG A 743 37.27 -15.52 0.91
C ARG A 743 36.10 -14.86 0.21
N ASP A 744 35.70 -15.40 -0.95
CA ASP A 744 34.48 -15.01 -1.66
C ASP A 744 33.37 -16.03 -1.37
N PHE A 745 32.55 -15.76 -0.37
CA PHE A 745 31.45 -16.64 0.06
C PHE A 745 30.35 -16.83 -0.98
N PHE A 746 30.25 -15.97 -2.00
CA PHE A 746 29.25 -16.11 -3.04
C PHE A 746 29.66 -17.10 -4.14
N ARG A 747 30.95 -17.36 -4.31
CA ARG A 747 31.49 -18.32 -5.31
C ARG A 747 31.95 -19.66 -4.73
N GLU A 748 32.20 -19.71 -3.44
CA GLU A 748 32.69 -20.92 -2.77
C GLU A 748 31.62 -22.02 -2.82
N GLN A 749 32.00 -23.25 -3.24
CA GLN A 749 31.02 -24.31 -3.50
C GLN A 749 30.30 -24.79 -2.24
N ASP A 750 30.97 -24.81 -1.10
CA ASP A 750 30.43 -25.27 0.18
C ASP A 750 29.79 -24.14 1.03
N SER A 751 29.75 -22.91 0.50
CA SER A 751 29.21 -21.77 1.23
C SER A 751 27.65 -21.76 1.21
N PRO A 752 27.01 -21.58 2.38
CA PRO A 752 25.57 -21.42 2.46
C PRO A 752 25.07 -20.13 1.77
N TYR A 753 25.98 -19.20 1.46
CA TYR A 753 25.71 -17.91 0.83
C TYR A 753 25.95 -17.92 -0.69
N LYS A 754 26.24 -19.09 -1.29
CA LYS A 754 26.54 -19.23 -2.72
C LYS A 754 25.41 -18.67 -3.60
N THR A 755 25.78 -17.82 -4.56
CA THR A 755 24.84 -17.21 -5.50
C THR A 755 25.55 -16.62 -6.72
N ASP A 756 24.92 -16.76 -7.90
CA ASP A 756 25.38 -16.17 -9.15
C ASP A 756 24.62 -14.83 -9.45
N ALA A 757 23.69 -14.44 -8.57
CA ALA A 757 22.81 -13.27 -8.79
C ALA A 757 23.54 -11.92 -8.81
N PHE A 758 24.81 -11.89 -8.38
CA PHE A 758 25.66 -10.70 -8.32
C PHE A 758 26.86 -10.79 -9.29
N ASP A 759 26.84 -11.71 -10.23
CA ASP A 759 27.80 -11.80 -11.33
C ASP A 759 27.11 -11.31 -12.62
N LEU A 760 27.72 -10.37 -13.35
CA LEU A 760 27.15 -9.83 -14.59
C LEU A 760 27.53 -10.72 -15.79
N GLU A 761 26.68 -10.75 -16.81
CA GLU A 761 26.88 -11.52 -18.05
C GLU A 761 28.20 -11.14 -18.78
N ASN A 762 28.75 -9.96 -18.50
CA ASN A 762 30.00 -9.45 -19.07
C ASN A 762 31.25 -9.90 -18.29
N GLY A 763 31.12 -10.73 -17.28
CA GLY A 763 32.22 -11.14 -16.39
C GLY A 763 32.62 -10.09 -15.35
N GLU A 764 31.97 -8.93 -15.32
CA GLU A 764 32.12 -7.96 -14.25
C GLU A 764 31.40 -8.45 -12.99
N VAL A 765 32.04 -8.25 -11.85
CA VAL A 765 31.56 -8.68 -10.54
C VAL A 765 31.01 -7.49 -9.78
N ILE A 766 29.74 -7.57 -9.43
CA ILE A 766 29.15 -6.62 -8.47
C ILE A 766 29.73 -6.92 -7.10
N PHE A 767 30.11 -5.90 -6.33
CA PHE A 767 30.81 -6.01 -5.06
C PHE A 767 32.21 -6.62 -5.20
N ALA A 768 33.12 -5.89 -5.86
CA ALA A 768 34.51 -6.36 -6.03
C ALA A 768 35.15 -6.74 -4.70
N THR A 769 35.83 -7.87 -4.71
CA THR A 769 36.66 -8.32 -3.58
C THR A 769 38.07 -7.77 -3.75
N ARG A 770 38.71 -7.40 -2.64
CA ARG A 770 40.11 -7.00 -2.64
C ARG A 770 40.98 -8.16 -3.16
N ARG A 771 41.73 -7.93 -4.21
CA ARG A 771 42.62 -8.94 -4.83
C ARG A 771 44.02 -8.94 -4.27
N ASN A 772 44.56 -7.77 -3.85
CA ASN A 772 45.96 -7.61 -3.44
C ASN A 772 46.09 -7.00 -2.04
N ALA A 773 47.22 -7.24 -1.41
CA ALA A 773 47.57 -6.66 -0.11
C ALA A 773 47.68 -5.12 -0.15
N GLU A 774 48.03 -4.57 -1.30
CA GLU A 774 48.17 -3.12 -1.52
C GLU A 774 46.87 -2.32 -1.47
N GLN A 775 45.73 -2.99 -1.68
CA GLN A 775 44.39 -2.38 -1.59
C GLN A 775 43.85 -2.27 -0.15
N ARG A 776 44.72 -2.41 0.84
CA ARG A 776 44.32 -2.28 2.25
C ARG A 776 44.31 -0.80 2.67
N LEU A 777 43.41 -0.54 3.62
CA LEU A 777 43.40 0.73 4.30
C LEU A 777 44.73 0.90 5.09
N PRO A 778 45.39 2.07 5.06
CA PRO A 778 46.55 2.34 5.91
C PRO A 778 46.24 2.13 7.37
N SER A 779 47.21 1.65 8.19
CA SER A 779 47.04 1.44 9.63
C SER A 779 46.61 2.73 10.34
N SER A 780 47.19 3.83 9.94
CA SER A 780 46.88 5.16 10.47
C SER A 780 45.43 5.57 10.20
N GLU A 781 44.93 5.33 9.01
CA GLU A 781 43.55 5.66 8.65
C GLU A 781 42.54 4.76 9.40
N TYR A 782 42.84 3.45 9.51
CA TYR A 782 41.99 2.50 10.27
C TYR A 782 41.92 2.88 11.75
N VAL A 783 43.01 3.17 12.41
CA VAL A 783 43.06 3.57 13.83
C VAL A 783 42.34 4.90 14.04
N ARG A 784 42.48 5.84 13.11
CA ARG A 784 41.73 7.11 13.15
C ARG A 784 40.21 6.91 13.01
N ILE A 785 39.76 5.97 12.18
CA ILE A 785 38.32 5.63 12.11
C ILE A 785 37.82 5.16 13.48
N VAL A 786 38.57 4.27 14.15
CA VAL A 786 38.22 3.79 15.49
C VAL A 786 38.19 4.95 16.50
N SER A 787 39.16 5.83 16.47
CA SER A 787 39.25 7.00 17.35
C SER A 787 38.10 7.98 17.06
N ASP A 788 37.79 8.25 15.80
CA ASP A 788 36.69 9.15 15.38
C ASP A 788 35.32 8.64 15.87
N VAL A 789 35.05 7.32 15.82
CA VAL A 789 33.84 6.73 16.36
C VAL A 789 33.72 6.93 17.87
N LEU A 790 34.83 6.74 18.63
CA LEU A 790 34.84 6.97 20.08
C LEU A 790 34.65 8.46 20.43
N CYS A 791 35.26 9.38 19.65
CA CYS A 791 35.08 10.82 19.80
C CYS A 791 33.63 11.27 19.60
N VAL A 792 32.85 10.55 18.81
CA VAL A 792 31.40 10.80 18.61
C VAL A 792 30.53 10.13 19.70
N ASN A 793 31.14 9.62 20.78
CA ASN A 793 30.47 8.93 21.88
C ASN A 793 29.68 7.68 21.45
N LYS A 794 30.22 6.89 20.51
CA LYS A 794 29.67 5.60 20.12
C LYS A 794 30.59 4.45 20.51
N ASN A 795 29.97 3.30 20.81
CA ASN A 795 30.69 2.09 21.12
C ASN A 795 31.33 1.51 19.86
N VAL A 796 32.47 0.86 20.02
CA VAL A 796 33.21 0.24 18.90
C VAL A 796 33.35 -1.26 19.13
N CYS A 797 33.15 -2.02 18.07
CA CYS A 797 33.38 -3.46 18.00
C CYS A 797 34.23 -3.77 16.76
N LEU A 798 35.43 -4.39 16.97
CA LEU A 798 36.25 -4.89 15.87
C LEU A 798 36.04 -6.39 15.75
N CYS A 799 35.58 -6.84 14.59
CA CYS A 799 35.21 -8.23 14.34
C CYS A 799 36.29 -8.94 13.53
N ARG A 800 36.87 -10.01 14.09
CA ARG A 800 37.95 -10.80 13.48
C ARG A 800 37.62 -12.28 13.38
N HIS A 801 38.14 -12.96 12.39
CA HIS A 801 37.98 -14.41 12.11
C HIS A 801 36.52 -14.88 11.87
N PHE A 802 35.62 -13.99 11.54
CA PHE A 802 34.21 -14.34 11.24
C PHE A 802 34.04 -15.18 9.95
N HIS A 803 35.07 -15.25 9.12
CA HIS A 803 35.13 -16.18 8.01
C HIS A 803 35.17 -17.65 8.43
N ASN A 804 35.50 -17.93 9.69
CA ASN A 804 35.51 -19.27 10.28
C ASN A 804 34.21 -19.61 11.02
N LEU A 805 33.28 -18.65 11.14
CA LEU A 805 32.01 -18.86 11.80
C LEU A 805 31.02 -19.59 10.87
N ASP A 806 30.63 -20.79 11.25
CA ASP A 806 29.59 -21.54 10.56
C ASP A 806 28.22 -21.21 11.18
N MET A 807 27.52 -20.20 10.57
CA MET A 807 26.18 -19.81 11.00
C MET A 807 25.18 -20.94 10.80
N ALA A 808 25.32 -21.78 9.80
CA ALA A 808 24.45 -22.93 9.58
C ALA A 808 24.57 -23.98 10.70
N ALA A 809 25.78 -24.17 11.26
CA ALA A 809 25.99 -25.03 12.43
C ALA A 809 25.32 -24.45 13.70
N VAL A 810 25.33 -23.12 13.85
CA VAL A 810 24.64 -22.42 14.96
C VAL A 810 23.11 -22.61 14.83
N GLU A 811 22.53 -22.40 13.65
CA GLU A 811 21.10 -22.60 13.41
C GLU A 811 20.66 -24.05 13.62
N ARG A 812 21.44 -25.02 13.15
CA ARG A 812 21.18 -26.47 13.31
C ARG A 812 21.43 -26.96 14.74
N ARG A 813 21.89 -26.09 15.66
CA ARG A 813 22.24 -26.41 17.04
C ARG A 813 23.24 -27.56 17.11
N SER A 814 24.29 -27.47 16.30
CA SER A 814 25.33 -28.51 16.23
C SER A 814 25.97 -28.73 17.59
N PRO A 815 26.16 -30.00 18.01
CA PRO A 815 26.75 -30.34 19.29
C PRO A 815 28.26 -29.97 19.40
N HIS A 816 28.89 -29.61 18.28
CA HIS A 816 30.28 -29.12 18.27
C HIS A 816 30.43 -27.74 18.89
N LEU A 817 29.43 -26.85 18.67
CA LEU A 817 29.44 -25.51 19.26
C LEU A 817 28.71 -25.52 20.60
N LYS A 818 29.43 -25.12 21.68
CA LYS A 818 28.92 -25.21 23.06
C LYS A 818 28.99 -23.93 23.85
N TYR A 819 29.91 -23.02 23.52
CA TYR A 819 30.27 -21.92 24.38
C TYR A 819 30.30 -20.56 23.63
N ILE A 820 29.95 -19.51 24.37
CA ILE A 820 30.26 -18.12 24.09
C ILE A 820 31.19 -17.65 25.20
N ASP A 821 32.40 -17.21 24.85
CA ASP A 821 33.40 -16.81 25.82
C ASP A 821 33.45 -15.26 25.96
N VAL A 822 33.52 -14.79 27.20
CA VAL A 822 33.64 -13.36 27.50
C VAL A 822 34.83 -13.14 28.41
N TRP A 823 35.81 -12.39 27.93
CA TRP A 823 37.00 -12.05 28.67
C TRP A 823 36.84 -10.65 29.24
N LEU A 824 36.53 -10.61 30.56
CA LEU A 824 36.30 -9.35 31.29
C LEU A 824 37.66 -8.83 31.87
N ILE A 825 38.63 -8.70 31.00
CA ILE A 825 40.00 -8.35 31.38
C ILE A 825 40.49 -7.23 30.48
N GLU A 826 41.03 -6.16 31.03
CA GLU A 826 41.75 -5.18 30.26
C GLU A 826 43.21 -5.67 30.03
N LEU A 827 43.49 -5.95 28.76
CA LEU A 827 44.67 -6.74 28.37
C LEU A 827 46.01 -6.07 28.66
N LEU A 828 46.06 -4.76 28.61
CA LEU A 828 47.26 -3.99 28.78
C LEU A 828 47.58 -3.70 30.27
N SER A 829 46.54 -3.55 31.10
CA SER A 829 46.63 -3.29 32.53
C SER A 829 45.50 -4.01 33.27
N PRO A 830 45.61 -5.34 33.44
CA PRO A 830 44.52 -6.10 34.05
C PRO A 830 44.31 -5.77 35.50
N SER A 831 43.05 -5.51 35.86
CA SER A 831 42.60 -5.17 37.21
C SER A 831 41.45 -6.08 37.67
N ARG A 832 41.26 -6.23 39.00
CA ARG A 832 40.11 -6.91 39.58
C ARG A 832 38.78 -6.23 39.24
N GLU A 833 38.80 -4.93 39.02
CA GLU A 833 37.63 -4.12 38.80
C GLU A 833 37.22 -4.12 37.29
N ASP A 834 38.01 -4.72 36.42
CA ASP A 834 37.72 -4.74 34.94
C ASP A 834 36.36 -5.31 34.64
N ALA A 835 35.95 -6.37 35.33
CA ALA A 835 34.66 -6.99 35.21
C ALA A 835 33.46 -6.08 35.60
N PHE A 836 33.72 -5.09 36.44
CA PHE A 836 32.71 -4.16 36.97
C PHE A 836 32.76 -2.81 36.27
N THR A 837 33.68 -2.61 35.35
CA THR A 837 33.79 -1.38 34.55
C THR A 837 32.65 -1.33 33.53
N VAL A 838 32.31 -0.12 33.07
CA VAL A 838 31.33 0.07 31.97
C VAL A 838 31.70 -0.75 30.72
N ARG A 839 32.99 -0.90 30.43
CA ARG A 839 33.51 -1.65 29.28
C ARG A 839 33.26 -3.15 29.43
N GLY A 840 33.58 -3.72 30.58
CA GLY A 840 33.34 -5.13 30.88
C GLY A 840 31.85 -5.47 30.88
N LEU A 841 31.04 -4.67 31.52
CA LEU A 841 29.60 -4.82 31.55
C LEU A 841 28.96 -4.71 30.16
N PHE A 842 29.47 -3.84 29.28
CA PHE A 842 29.00 -3.73 27.91
C PHE A 842 29.30 -4.98 27.09
N ALA A 843 30.52 -5.53 27.20
CA ALA A 843 30.88 -6.78 26.52
C ALA A 843 30.05 -7.96 27.02
N LEU A 844 29.80 -8.05 28.33
CA LEU A 844 28.96 -9.07 28.94
C LEU A 844 27.50 -8.96 28.43
N GLN A 845 26.97 -7.75 28.36
CA GLN A 845 25.61 -7.50 27.87
C GLN A 845 25.44 -7.88 26.39
N LEU A 846 26.43 -7.55 25.53
CA LEU A 846 26.40 -7.94 24.12
C LEU A 846 26.40 -9.48 23.98
N ALA A 847 27.24 -10.18 24.73
CA ALA A 847 27.28 -11.63 24.72
C ALA A 847 25.98 -12.27 25.21
N ALA A 848 25.36 -11.69 26.24
CA ALA A 848 24.05 -12.11 26.75
C ALA A 848 22.93 -11.89 25.72
N VAL A 849 22.98 -10.78 24.95
CA VAL A 849 22.06 -10.51 23.86
C VAL A 849 22.20 -11.55 22.75
N VAL A 850 23.42 -11.89 22.33
CA VAL A 850 23.67 -12.96 21.34
C VAL A 850 23.10 -14.28 21.81
N ARG A 851 23.42 -14.73 23.05
CA ARG A 851 22.86 -15.96 23.63
C ARG A 851 21.34 -16.00 23.62
N SER A 852 20.68 -14.85 23.75
CA SER A 852 19.22 -14.75 23.75
C SER A 852 18.58 -14.87 22.37
N ALA A 853 19.34 -14.85 21.26
CA ALA A 853 18.85 -15.09 19.91
C ALA A 853 18.55 -16.60 19.70
N ARG A 854 17.54 -16.91 18.86
CA ARG A 854 16.98 -18.28 18.74
C ARG A 854 18.01 -19.36 18.40
N GLY A 855 18.94 -19.09 17.49
CA GLY A 855 19.99 -20.02 17.10
C GLY A 855 21.02 -20.26 18.20
N TRP A 856 21.23 -19.29 19.11
CA TRP A 856 22.30 -19.25 20.07
C TRP A 856 21.93 -19.71 21.50
N GLN A 857 20.65 -19.96 21.78
CA GLN A 857 20.14 -20.29 23.12
C GLN A 857 20.70 -21.56 23.72
N HIS A 858 21.18 -22.49 22.90
CA HIS A 858 21.76 -23.77 23.36
C HIS A 858 23.21 -23.61 23.86
N LEU A 859 23.88 -22.50 23.55
CA LEU A 859 25.24 -22.23 23.96
C LEU A 859 25.30 -21.71 25.40
N ARG A 860 26.36 -22.16 26.12
CA ARG A 860 26.61 -21.69 27.48
C ARG A 860 27.57 -20.50 27.47
N LEU A 861 27.27 -19.51 28.28
CA LEU A 861 28.11 -18.34 28.44
C LEU A 861 29.18 -18.62 29.49
N ARG A 862 30.45 -18.44 29.11
CA ARG A 862 31.61 -18.56 30.05
C ARG A 862 32.24 -17.17 30.23
N VAL A 863 32.44 -16.79 31.47
CA VAL A 863 33.07 -15.52 31.85
C VAL A 863 34.44 -15.77 32.44
N HIS A 864 35.47 -15.24 31.79
CA HIS A 864 36.86 -15.36 32.22
C HIS A 864 37.32 -14.08 32.93
N ALA A 865 37.83 -14.22 34.15
CA ALA A 865 38.32 -13.10 34.97
C ALA A 865 39.61 -13.47 35.70
N VAL A 866 40.50 -12.49 35.89
CA VAL A 866 41.79 -12.70 36.54
C VAL A 866 41.67 -12.37 38.02
N PRO A 867 41.96 -13.34 38.95
CA PRO A 867 42.02 -13.06 40.38
C PRO A 867 43.38 -12.44 40.73
N HIS A 868 43.47 -11.15 40.95
CA HIS A 868 44.67 -10.52 41.48
C HIS A 868 44.78 -10.69 43.01
N PRO A 869 46.00 -10.78 43.60
CA PRO A 869 46.20 -10.78 45.04
C PRO A 869 45.64 -9.48 45.66
N PRO A 870 45.22 -9.49 46.94
CA PRO A 870 44.68 -8.28 47.56
C PRO A 870 45.75 -7.21 47.57
N ILE A 871 45.46 -6.09 46.92
CA ILE A 871 46.28 -4.87 47.07
C ILE A 871 46.26 -4.49 48.56
N ALA A 872 47.44 -4.31 49.14
CA ALA A 872 47.56 -3.94 50.55
C ALA A 872 46.67 -2.70 50.85
N ALA A 873 45.94 -2.75 51.95
CA ALA A 873 44.92 -1.77 52.34
C ALA A 873 45.38 -0.29 52.35
N ALA A 874 46.70 -0.03 52.26
CA ALA A 874 47.24 1.32 52.15
C ALA A 874 47.01 2.03 50.82
N ALA A 875 46.81 1.29 49.67
CA ALA A 875 46.56 1.90 48.38
C ALA A 875 45.07 2.28 48.15
N ILE A 876 44.17 1.79 49.05
CA ILE A 876 42.73 2.06 48.96
C ILE A 876 42.38 3.43 49.51
N GLN A 877 43.20 4.00 50.38
CA GLN A 877 42.95 5.30 51.00
C GLN A 877 43.28 6.48 50.10
N GLU A 878 44.14 6.32 49.07
CA GLU A 878 44.48 7.36 48.10
C GLU A 878 43.53 7.44 46.87
N ALA A 879 42.81 6.33 46.58
CA ALA A 879 41.87 6.27 45.46
C ALA A 879 40.45 6.73 45.84
N GLY A 880 40.30 7.70 46.72
CA GLY A 880 39.03 8.31 47.15
C GLY A 880 38.27 9.06 46.01
N ARG A 881 38.23 8.52 44.81
CA ARG A 881 37.30 8.95 43.74
C ARG A 881 36.14 7.99 43.66
N THR A 882 35.12 8.29 44.44
CA THR A 882 33.78 7.78 44.29
C THR A 882 33.36 7.96 42.82
N VAL A 883 33.21 6.85 42.11
CA VAL A 883 32.45 6.81 40.85
C VAL A 883 30.99 6.92 41.24
N THR A 884 30.46 8.11 41.24
CA THR A 884 29.02 8.36 41.31
C THR A 884 28.40 7.85 40.02
N VAL A 885 27.87 6.64 40.05
CA VAL A 885 26.87 6.19 39.09
C VAL A 885 25.60 6.98 39.42
N GLY A 886 25.22 7.88 38.54
CA GLY A 886 24.01 8.68 38.70
C GLY A 886 22.77 7.82 38.94
N GLY A 887 22.17 7.97 40.06
CA GLY A 887 20.95 7.28 40.50
C GLY A 887 21.14 6.78 41.95
N ASP A 888 20.29 7.23 42.87
CA ASP A 888 20.27 7.02 44.31
C ASP A 888 20.25 5.57 44.80
N ASN A 889 21.24 4.77 44.49
CA ASN A 889 21.52 3.53 45.20
C ASN A 889 23.03 3.34 45.31
N ALA A 890 23.56 3.78 46.39
CA ALA A 890 24.94 3.49 46.82
C ALA A 890 25.17 2.00 46.87
N VAL A 891 25.98 1.48 45.95
CA VAL A 891 26.50 0.10 46.08
C VAL A 891 27.41 0.12 47.30
N ASP A 892 27.00 -0.65 48.30
CA ASP A 892 27.66 -0.83 49.58
C ASP A 892 29.15 -1.21 49.36
N THR A 893 30.07 -0.29 49.64
CA THR A 893 31.52 -0.49 49.48
C THR A 893 32.13 -1.44 50.55
N SER A 894 31.32 -2.02 51.45
CA SER A 894 31.74 -2.97 52.46
C SER A 894 32.26 -4.32 51.91
N GLY A 895 32.17 -4.54 50.60
CA GLY A 895 32.53 -5.82 49.94
C GLY A 895 33.99 -5.94 49.43
N VAL A 896 34.89 -5.00 49.64
CA VAL A 896 36.25 -4.98 49.07
C VAL A 896 37.13 -6.17 49.50
N GLY A 897 36.75 -6.87 50.56
CA GLY A 897 37.46 -8.08 51.02
C GLY A 897 36.99 -9.40 50.47
N ARG A 898 35.87 -9.47 49.68
CA ARG A 898 35.30 -10.72 49.18
C ARG A 898 36.04 -11.23 47.94
N PRO A 899 36.09 -12.57 47.72
CA PRO A 899 36.70 -13.15 46.52
C PRO A 899 36.01 -12.64 45.24
N LEU A 900 36.80 -12.38 44.20
CA LEU A 900 36.30 -11.90 42.92
C LEU A 900 35.15 -12.80 42.35
N HIS A 901 35.31 -14.11 42.51
CA HIS A 901 34.30 -15.09 42.06
C HIS A 901 32.91 -14.85 42.70
N THR A 902 32.88 -14.57 44.01
CA THR A 902 31.62 -14.32 44.74
C THR A 902 30.95 -13.03 44.32
N ARG A 903 31.74 -11.94 44.20
CA ARG A 903 31.25 -10.63 43.69
C ARG A 903 30.70 -10.73 42.28
N LEU A 904 31.39 -11.48 41.41
CA LEU A 904 30.98 -11.66 40.02
C LEU A 904 29.72 -12.54 39.92
N ASP A 905 29.62 -13.59 40.75
CA ASP A 905 28.41 -14.42 40.81
C ASP A 905 27.20 -13.62 41.33
N GLU A 906 27.40 -12.79 42.35
CA GLU A 906 26.36 -11.85 42.80
C GLU A 906 25.92 -10.87 41.70
N LEU A 907 26.88 -10.31 40.97
CA LEU A 907 26.60 -9.42 39.82
C LEU A 907 25.82 -10.14 38.74
N LEU A 908 26.23 -11.35 38.32
CA LEU A 908 25.51 -12.12 37.31
C LEU A 908 24.09 -12.46 37.73
N LYS A 909 23.86 -12.78 38.99
CA LYS A 909 22.52 -13.00 39.56
C LYS A 909 21.68 -11.73 39.54
N LEU A 910 22.27 -10.59 39.91
CA LEU A 910 21.59 -9.29 39.85
C LEU A 910 21.21 -8.91 38.42
N LEU A 911 22.10 -9.16 37.46
CA LEU A 911 21.87 -8.92 36.04
C LEU A 911 20.98 -9.98 35.36
N ARG A 912 20.70 -11.08 36.07
CA ARG A 912 19.95 -12.26 35.55
C ARG A 912 20.60 -12.87 34.33
N ILE A 913 21.93 -12.88 34.29
CA ILE A 913 22.70 -13.49 33.23
C ILE A 913 23.22 -14.85 33.74
N GLU A 914 22.78 -15.93 33.14
CA GLU A 914 23.28 -17.25 33.43
C GLU A 914 24.63 -17.46 32.73
N ALA A 915 25.71 -17.50 33.48
CA ALA A 915 27.05 -17.72 32.98
C ALA A 915 27.88 -18.56 33.99
N THR A 916 28.87 -19.29 33.48
CA THR A 916 29.85 -19.99 34.32
C THR A 916 31.12 -19.13 34.45
N ILE A 917 31.60 -18.98 35.67
CA ILE A 917 32.76 -18.13 35.94
C ILE A 917 34.04 -19.01 35.95
N HIS A 918 35.04 -18.59 35.19
CA HIS A 918 36.33 -19.23 35.10
C HIS A 918 37.41 -18.25 35.54
N SER A 919 38.05 -18.56 36.67
CA SER A 919 39.22 -17.81 37.17
C SER A 919 40.47 -18.18 36.38
N VAL A 920 41.17 -17.18 35.85
CA VAL A 920 42.42 -17.33 35.10
C VAL A 920 43.59 -16.99 36.03
N THR A 921 44.17 -18.05 36.64
CA THR A 921 45.26 -17.91 37.60
C THR A 921 46.65 -17.81 36.94
N GLU A 922 46.70 -18.21 35.67
CA GLU A 922 47.95 -18.34 34.86
C GLU A 922 48.32 -17.04 34.14
N TRP A 923 47.68 -15.92 34.45
CA TRP A 923 47.93 -14.65 33.76
C TRP A 923 49.34 -14.15 33.97
N PRO A 924 50.13 -13.85 32.93
CA PRO A 924 51.51 -13.46 33.06
C PRO A 924 51.62 -12.13 33.83
N LYS A 925 52.53 -12.12 34.78
CA LYS A 925 52.90 -10.88 35.48
C LYS A 925 53.87 -10.11 34.61
N LEU A 926 53.55 -8.87 34.33
CA LEU A 926 54.53 -7.91 33.84
C LEU A 926 55.56 -7.70 34.95
N GLU A 927 56.80 -8.15 34.73
CA GLU A 927 57.88 -7.97 35.71
C GLU A 927 58.00 -6.48 36.05
N GLU A 928 58.12 -6.15 37.34
CA GLU A 928 58.17 -4.83 37.93
C GLU A 928 59.37 -3.96 37.47
N THR A 929 60.10 -4.28 36.43
CA THR A 929 61.28 -3.57 35.94
C THR A 929 60.99 -2.23 35.28
N SER A 930 59.76 -1.86 35.14
CA SER A 930 59.40 -0.46 34.85
C SER A 930 58.30 -0.03 35.80
N ARG A 931 58.60 0.73 36.82
CA ARG A 931 57.67 1.53 37.61
C ARG A 931 56.79 2.31 36.62
N TRP A 932 55.60 1.79 36.38
CA TRP A 932 54.56 2.53 35.67
C TRP A 932 54.10 3.63 36.62
N SER A 933 54.92 4.71 36.67
CA SER A 933 54.48 5.94 37.37
C SER A 933 53.27 6.45 36.64
N THR A 934 52.36 7.00 37.40
CA THR A 934 51.10 7.63 36.97
C THR A 934 51.25 8.79 35.96
N GLU A 935 52.45 9.08 35.47
CA GLU A 935 52.80 10.16 34.56
C GLU A 935 53.30 9.68 33.16
N VAL A 936 53.24 8.37 32.84
CA VAL A 936 53.68 7.90 31.51
C VAL A 936 52.58 8.14 30.50
N ASP A 937 52.93 8.90 29.47
CA ASP A 937 52.05 9.16 28.34
C ASP A 937 51.56 7.81 27.73
N GLU A 938 50.23 7.67 27.60
CA GLU A 938 49.56 6.45 27.09
C GLU A 938 50.21 5.96 25.78
N ASN A 939 50.73 6.83 24.96
CA ASN A 939 51.40 6.50 23.69
C ASN A 939 52.74 5.79 23.86
N SER A 940 53.48 6.04 24.95
CA SER A 940 54.74 5.37 25.23
C SER A 940 54.56 3.91 25.67
N MET A 941 53.39 3.55 26.18
CA MET A 941 53.02 2.21 26.59
C MET A 941 52.99 1.24 25.40
N TYR A 942 52.47 1.64 24.25
CA TYR A 942 52.40 0.79 23.07
C TYR A 942 53.78 0.45 22.53
N GLN A 943 54.78 1.30 22.70
CA GLN A 943 56.14 1.05 22.24
C GLN A 943 56.95 0.08 23.16
N ARG A 944 56.52 -0.08 24.40
CA ARG A 944 57.28 -0.85 25.41
C ARG A 944 56.74 -2.24 25.70
N LEU A 945 55.57 -2.62 25.20
CA LEU A 945 54.99 -3.94 25.45
C LEU A 945 55.79 -5.06 24.76
N PRO A 946 56.27 -6.08 25.51
CA PRO A 946 57.00 -7.22 24.93
C PRO A 946 56.06 -8.10 24.08
N LEU A 947 56.46 -8.47 22.88
CA LEU A 947 55.73 -9.43 22.04
C LEU A 947 55.48 -10.78 22.74
N SER A 948 56.46 -11.22 23.55
CA SER A 948 56.35 -12.47 24.34
C SER A 948 55.16 -12.46 25.32
N TYR A 949 54.87 -11.31 25.90
CA TYR A 949 53.71 -11.13 26.78
C TYR A 949 52.40 -11.31 26.02
N LEU A 950 52.26 -10.69 24.85
CA LEU A 950 51.10 -10.82 24.00
C LEU A 950 50.88 -12.25 23.50
N GLN A 951 51.95 -12.91 23.11
CA GLN A 951 51.90 -14.32 22.67
C GLN A 951 51.51 -15.26 23.84
N THR A 952 51.98 -15.01 25.05
CA THR A 952 51.57 -15.78 26.23
C THR A 952 50.08 -15.63 26.49
N ILE A 953 49.54 -14.40 26.42
CA ILE A 953 48.10 -14.13 26.57
C ILE A 953 47.31 -14.84 25.47
N ASN A 954 47.73 -14.70 24.21
CA ASN A 954 47.08 -15.36 23.08
C ASN A 954 47.01 -16.88 23.30
N ASN A 955 48.11 -17.51 23.77
CA ASN A 955 48.16 -18.94 24.08
C ASN A 955 47.20 -19.32 25.21
N ILE A 956 47.12 -18.51 26.28
CA ILE A 956 46.15 -18.74 27.36
C ILE A 956 44.72 -18.71 26.83
N ILE A 957 44.37 -17.72 26.00
CA ILE A 957 43.05 -17.62 25.40
C ILE A 957 42.80 -18.84 24.50
N LYS A 958 43.75 -19.21 23.65
CA LYS A 958 43.66 -20.41 22.77
C LYS A 958 43.41 -21.70 23.54
N GLN A 959 44.16 -21.92 24.63
CA GLN A 959 44.02 -23.14 25.44
C GLN A 959 42.65 -23.21 26.14
N ARG A 960 42.07 -22.09 26.51
CA ARG A 960 40.79 -22.03 27.22
C ARG A 960 39.58 -21.89 26.28
N CYS A 961 39.75 -21.28 25.12
CA CYS A 961 38.81 -21.28 24.02
C CYS A 961 38.97 -22.57 23.23
N THR A 962 38.48 -23.68 23.78
CA THR A 962 38.51 -25.04 23.15
C THR A 962 37.63 -25.09 21.88
N ASP A 963 37.74 -26.16 21.09
CA ASP A 963 37.08 -26.41 19.81
C ASP A 963 35.56 -26.25 19.78
N GLY A 964 34.92 -25.94 20.90
CA GLY A 964 33.49 -25.70 21.02
C GLY A 964 33.08 -24.23 21.19
N THR A 965 33.99 -23.28 21.08
CA THR A 965 33.65 -21.84 21.23
C THR A 965 33.17 -21.24 19.90
N ALA A 966 31.95 -20.75 19.88
CA ALA A 966 31.36 -20.12 18.69
C ALA A 966 31.86 -18.67 18.47
N VAL A 967 31.91 -17.89 19.54
CA VAL A 967 32.36 -16.48 19.50
C VAL A 967 33.01 -16.10 20.82
N THR A 968 34.07 -15.31 20.73
CA THR A 968 34.82 -14.77 21.90
C THR A 968 34.68 -13.26 21.95
N PHE A 969 34.28 -12.74 23.10
CA PHE A 969 34.22 -11.30 23.38
C PHE A 969 35.40 -10.89 24.24
N VAL A 970 36.13 -9.87 23.80
CA VAL A 970 37.33 -9.36 24.50
C VAL A 970 37.26 -7.83 24.55
N GLN A 971 37.86 -7.25 25.60
CA GLN A 971 37.94 -5.79 25.69
C GLN A 971 38.95 -5.23 24.67
N LEU A 972 38.52 -4.21 23.90
CA LEU A 972 39.42 -3.47 23.00
C LEU A 972 40.27 -2.47 23.79
N PRO A 973 41.60 -2.57 23.72
CA PRO A 973 42.50 -1.52 24.28
C PRO A 973 42.19 -0.14 23.73
N ALA A 974 42.51 0.91 24.49
CA ALA A 974 42.31 2.28 24.02
C ALA A 974 43.14 2.53 22.74
N PRO A 975 42.59 3.18 21.71
CA PRO A 975 43.42 3.59 20.59
C PRO A 975 44.36 4.72 21.04
N PRO A 976 45.57 4.84 20.41
CA PRO A 976 46.52 5.88 20.73
C PRO A 976 45.95 7.28 20.47
N LYS A 977 46.39 8.24 21.28
CA LYS A 977 46.08 9.66 21.08
C LYS A 977 46.94 10.19 19.93
N LEU A 978 46.33 10.58 18.84
CA LEU A 978 47.00 11.04 17.60
C LEU A 978 46.88 12.55 17.47
N SER A 979 47.91 13.17 16.93
CA SER A 979 47.93 14.60 16.61
C SER A 979 46.97 14.88 15.41
N THR A 980 46.52 16.13 15.30
CA THR A 980 45.68 16.59 14.20
C THR A 980 46.38 16.42 12.86
N ASP A 981 47.64 16.81 12.80
CA ASP A 981 48.50 16.64 11.63
C ASP A 981 49.37 15.38 11.82
N MET A 982 49.27 14.45 10.86
CA MET A 982 49.99 13.18 10.95
C MET A 982 51.48 13.38 10.91
N THR A 983 52.15 12.97 11.98
CA THR A 983 53.60 12.88 12.01
C THR A 983 54.04 11.44 11.69
N SER A 984 55.27 11.25 11.23
CA SER A 984 55.85 9.90 11.03
C SER A 984 55.87 9.09 12.35
N ALA A 985 55.93 9.77 13.50
CA ALA A 985 55.83 9.12 14.80
C ALA A 985 54.42 8.57 15.06
N ASP A 986 53.36 9.29 14.65
CA ASP A 986 51.95 8.84 14.76
C ASP A 986 51.69 7.62 13.89
N GLU A 987 52.29 7.57 12.68
CA GLU A 987 52.17 6.39 11.79
C GLU A 987 52.79 5.14 12.43
N MET A 988 53.98 5.28 13.00
CA MET A 988 54.67 4.20 13.74
C MET A 988 53.84 3.72 14.92
N ILE A 989 53.24 4.61 15.69
CA ILE A 989 52.38 4.28 16.85
C ILE A 989 51.12 3.54 16.38
N CYS A 990 50.49 3.96 15.29
CA CYS A 990 49.35 3.27 14.71
C CYS A 990 49.70 1.87 14.22
N GLU A 991 50.87 1.73 13.58
CA GLU A 991 51.33 0.42 13.09
C GLU A 991 51.65 -0.52 14.26
N GLN A 992 52.29 -0.03 15.32
CA GLN A 992 52.55 -0.79 16.53
C GLN A 992 51.26 -1.20 17.26
N TYR A 993 50.27 -0.30 17.35
CA TYR A 993 48.95 -0.63 17.92
C TYR A 993 48.26 -1.75 17.13
N MET A 994 48.24 -1.67 15.80
CA MET A 994 47.67 -2.74 14.97
C MET A 994 48.42 -4.06 15.09
N LYS A 995 49.74 -4.02 15.23
CA LYS A 995 50.56 -5.20 15.46
C LYS A 995 50.27 -5.84 16.82
N ILE A 996 50.05 -5.06 17.86
CA ILE A 996 49.63 -5.58 19.18
C ILE A 996 48.29 -6.30 19.07
N LEU A 997 47.28 -5.68 18.39
CA LEU A 997 45.99 -6.30 18.19
C LEU A 997 46.06 -7.57 17.33
N ASP A 998 46.95 -7.59 16.34
CA ASP A 998 47.17 -8.72 15.45
C ASP A 998 47.78 -9.93 16.21
N GLU A 999 48.87 -9.74 16.92
CA GLU A 999 49.50 -10.82 17.71
C GLU A 999 48.57 -11.36 18.81
N PHE A 1000 47.85 -10.47 19.45
CA PHE A 1000 46.91 -10.79 20.53
C PHE A 1000 45.72 -11.64 20.09
N THR A 1001 45.18 -11.41 18.90
CA THR A 1001 44.00 -12.13 18.38
C THR A 1001 44.30 -13.14 17.29
N LYS A 1002 45.56 -13.48 17.11
CA LYS A 1002 46.05 -14.41 16.08
C LYS A 1002 45.50 -15.82 16.29
N ASP A 1003 44.89 -16.38 15.24
CA ASP A 1003 44.31 -17.75 15.19
C ASP A 1003 43.33 -18.07 16.34
N LEU A 1004 42.62 -17.09 16.87
CA LEU A 1004 41.53 -17.32 17.80
C LEU A 1004 40.23 -17.75 17.06
N SER A 1005 39.25 -18.29 17.81
CA SER A 1005 37.87 -18.40 17.34
C SER A 1005 37.32 -17.04 16.90
N PRO A 1006 36.19 -16.96 16.20
CA PRO A 1006 35.57 -15.68 15.85
C PRO A 1006 35.55 -14.73 17.05
N THR A 1007 36.27 -13.62 16.96
CA THR A 1007 36.54 -12.73 18.09
C THR A 1007 36.02 -11.32 17.84
N ILE A 1008 35.38 -10.75 18.85
CA ILE A 1008 34.89 -9.36 18.88
C ILE A 1008 35.66 -8.61 19.95
N LEU A 1009 36.44 -7.62 19.52
CA LEU A 1009 37.08 -6.65 20.40
C LEU A 1009 36.14 -5.51 20.68
N VAL A 1010 35.69 -5.37 21.91
CA VAL A 1010 34.60 -4.47 22.31
C VAL A 1010 35.10 -3.32 23.19
N ARG A 1011 34.71 -2.08 22.86
CA ARG A 1011 34.91 -0.93 23.75
C ARG A 1011 33.59 -0.16 23.92
N GLY A 1012 32.98 -0.33 25.07
CA GLY A 1012 31.75 0.37 25.47
C GLY A 1012 32.07 1.68 26.21
N LEU A 1013 31.29 2.71 25.95
CA LEU A 1013 31.40 4.02 26.57
C LEU A 1013 30.27 4.33 27.56
N LYS A 1014 29.11 3.65 27.40
CA LYS A 1014 27.91 3.87 28.21
C LYS A 1014 27.48 2.62 28.94
N SER A 1015 26.95 2.76 30.13
CA SER A 1015 26.32 1.66 30.83
C SER A 1015 25.00 1.26 30.13
N VAL A 1016 24.87 -0.03 29.84
CA VAL A 1016 23.68 -0.61 29.18
C VAL A 1016 23.06 -1.74 30.00
N THR A 1017 23.55 -1.93 31.23
CA THR A 1017 23.05 -2.94 32.16
C THR A 1017 22.24 -2.30 33.27
N SER A 1018 21.14 -2.95 33.70
CA SER A 1018 20.31 -2.52 34.82
C SER A 1018 20.10 -3.65 35.80
N THR A 1019 20.35 -3.40 37.06
CA THR A 1019 20.09 -4.32 38.19
C THR A 1019 18.70 -4.11 38.76
N ALA A 1020 18.06 -2.95 38.53
CA ALA A 1020 16.72 -2.64 38.99
C ALA A 1020 15.63 -3.22 38.05
N LEU A 1021 14.51 -3.59 38.64
CA LEU A 1021 13.31 -4.06 37.93
C LEU A 1021 12.61 -2.97 37.14
#